data_069c9236f4d71a7dff50a0df5534e01d
#
_entry.id   069c9236f4d71a7dff50a0df5534e01d
#
_cell.length_a   1.000
_cell.length_b   1.000
_cell.length_c   1.000
_cell.angle_alpha   90.00
_cell.angle_beta   90.00
_cell.angle_gamma   90.00
#
_symmetry.space_group_name_H-M   'P 1'
#
loop_
_entity.id
_entity.type
_entity.pdbx_description
1 polymer ?
#
loop_
_entity_poly.entity_id
_entity_poly.type
_entity_poly.pdbx_seq_one_letter_code
_entity_poly.pdbx_strand_id
1 'polypeptide(L)'
;MKKPDTIKRTSLVLRWALPLGIALLTFLCYHYSLGNQFTNWDDGRLISENIFIKSFSGTNVKMMLFHDVTGDYYNPLTILSYAINYHFSGLAPHAYYFTNIIIHILNSCLMFFLVLMLLGGMEKNGYGDFKWKEWMALFCALAFAIHPMHVESVSWIAERKDVLYAFFYFAGMMAYIHYSGNKTRKYIWLFYVFILFLFSLLSKPMAVVFPFSLLAIDVLLKRDKIISIKNILLEKMPFIIIAIVSAVYTYYAQRLSGAVQEHQAYNFFQRFLFASDGFYMYVLKAIVPIAQSSFYPYPESTGGPSGALPFVFYLSPFIALLLVAIPLYISYRSGKNNFRVVLFGLAFYFFNMIIVSQIISSGPNMMAERYSYICYFGIFFPAAFFIFKVLEKGELVKRIATVILSLYMVLFSIRCYGRTYVWHNSETLWSEVIKQYPHRVIKAYNNLGNYYFENRDLDKAYANYKEAIDLRTEDPQVYCNMGSLLGAKQQYKLSLNYYNVALKLDSNDALTYLDRGITYSAMGNYALAIKDYRRSSVINPNSEILLRNMAFTYLNAHQFDSAIDYYTRIIQINPTSSGYFHYRGVAEFDAGSIQTAMQDFNQNLRFAPHDSECMFYLSIAYNRLSDFNNAYKYAQMAQNAQYAVPDDYIRLLQARLDIK
;
A
#
# COMPACT_ATOMS: atom_id res chain seq x y z
N MET A 1 -53.54 24.55 -15.20
CA MET A 1 -53.11 23.65 -14.14
C MET A 1 -52.61 22.33 -14.73
N LYS A 2 -51.29 22.14 -14.88
CA LYS A 2 -50.59 20.86 -15.11
C LYS A 2 -49.06 21.12 -15.02
N LYS A 3 -48.50 21.33 -13.81
CA LYS A 3 -47.04 21.46 -13.63
C LYS A 3 -46.42 20.69 -12.45
N PRO A 4 -47.10 19.82 -11.66
CA PRO A 4 -46.44 19.08 -10.60
C PRO A 4 -45.69 17.82 -11.08
N ASP A 5 -46.19 17.14 -12.15
CA ASP A 5 -45.63 15.82 -12.55
C ASP A 5 -44.36 15.90 -13.40
N THR A 6 -44.22 16.94 -14.22
CA THR A 6 -42.98 17.15 -15.02
C THR A 6 -41.80 17.54 -14.16
N ILE A 7 -41.97 18.36 -13.13
CA ILE A 7 -40.89 18.76 -12.20
C ILE A 7 -40.44 17.56 -11.35
N LYS A 8 -41.37 16.71 -10.88
CA LYS A 8 -41.03 15.47 -10.15
C LYS A 8 -40.32 14.45 -11.03
N ARG A 9 -40.72 14.28 -12.30
CA ARG A 9 -40.05 13.37 -13.24
C ARG A 9 -38.64 13.85 -13.62
N THR A 10 -38.43 15.13 -13.90
CA THR A 10 -37.10 15.69 -14.19
C THR A 10 -36.17 15.55 -13.01
N SER A 11 -36.60 15.73 -11.76
CA SER A 11 -35.75 15.50 -10.58
C SER A 11 -35.38 14.03 -10.37
N LEU A 12 -36.27 13.11 -10.75
CA LEU A 12 -35.98 11.66 -10.63
C LEU A 12 -34.96 11.19 -11.68
N VAL A 13 -35.07 11.65 -12.92
CA VAL A 13 -34.12 11.37 -14.00
C VAL A 13 -32.74 11.94 -13.66
N LEU A 14 -32.66 13.18 -13.17
CA LEU A 14 -31.40 13.80 -12.75
C LEU A 14 -30.72 13.03 -11.61
N ARG A 15 -31.47 12.50 -10.66
CA ARG A 15 -30.92 11.74 -9.52
C ARG A 15 -30.21 10.46 -9.91
N TRP A 16 -30.48 9.88 -11.07
CA TRP A 16 -29.79 8.72 -11.59
C TRP A 16 -28.80 9.05 -12.71
N ALA A 17 -29.07 10.05 -13.52
CA ALA A 17 -28.20 10.50 -14.60
C ALA A 17 -26.91 11.14 -14.05
N LEU A 18 -26.99 11.93 -12.96
CA LEU A 18 -25.82 12.59 -12.38
C LEU A 18 -24.79 11.59 -11.79
N PRO A 19 -25.18 10.59 -10.97
CA PRO A 19 -24.26 9.54 -10.54
C PRO A 19 -23.59 8.78 -11.70
N LEU A 20 -24.31 8.52 -12.79
CA LEU A 20 -23.73 7.91 -13.97
C LEU A 20 -22.68 8.82 -14.62
N GLY A 21 -22.96 10.12 -14.71
CA GLY A 21 -21.97 11.11 -15.16
C GLY A 21 -20.74 11.21 -14.27
N ILE A 22 -20.92 11.16 -12.93
CA ILE A 22 -19.83 11.08 -11.96
C ILE A 22 -19.00 9.81 -12.20
N ALA A 23 -19.63 8.65 -12.32
CA ALA A 23 -18.96 7.38 -12.57
C ALA A 23 -18.12 7.40 -13.86
N LEU A 24 -18.71 7.91 -14.95
CA LEU A 24 -18.02 8.00 -16.24
C LEU A 24 -16.81 8.95 -16.17
N LEU A 25 -16.98 10.14 -15.61
CA LEU A 25 -15.89 11.11 -15.52
C LEU A 25 -14.78 10.60 -14.59
N THR A 26 -15.14 9.98 -13.46
CA THR A 26 -14.16 9.35 -12.56
C THR A 26 -13.38 8.29 -13.28
N PHE A 27 -14.05 7.37 -13.99
CA PHE A 27 -13.37 6.35 -14.77
C PHE A 27 -12.41 6.94 -15.81
N LEU A 28 -12.87 7.97 -16.55
CA LEU A 28 -12.04 8.67 -17.55
C LEU A 28 -10.79 9.33 -16.93
N CYS A 29 -10.87 9.84 -15.69
CA CYS A 29 -9.71 10.42 -15.02
C CYS A 29 -8.72 9.37 -14.52
N TYR A 30 -9.16 8.15 -14.21
CA TYR A 30 -8.31 7.12 -13.58
C TYR A 30 -7.98 5.93 -14.49
N HIS A 31 -8.57 5.81 -15.69
CA HIS A 31 -8.40 4.62 -16.53
C HIS A 31 -6.94 4.33 -16.90
N TYR A 32 -6.08 5.36 -16.96
CA TYR A 32 -4.65 5.18 -17.19
C TYR A 32 -4.00 4.27 -16.15
N SER A 33 -4.47 4.30 -14.90
CA SER A 33 -3.96 3.45 -13.82
C SER A 33 -4.14 1.95 -14.09
N LEU A 34 -5.02 1.55 -15.02
CA LEU A 34 -5.18 0.14 -15.41
C LEU A 34 -3.92 -0.42 -16.08
N GLY A 35 -3.07 0.44 -16.65
CA GLY A 35 -1.77 0.07 -17.23
C GLY A 35 -0.60 0.15 -16.25
N ASN A 36 -0.83 0.54 -15.00
CA ASN A 36 0.23 0.68 -14.01
C ASN A 36 0.72 -0.69 -13.50
N GLN A 37 1.98 -0.71 -13.05
CA GLN A 37 2.64 -1.85 -12.45
C GLN A 37 2.57 -1.77 -10.91
N PHE A 38 2.96 -2.84 -10.21
CA PHE A 38 3.25 -2.77 -8.79
C PHE A 38 4.43 -1.83 -8.52
N THR A 39 4.38 -1.10 -7.43
CA THR A 39 5.48 -0.24 -6.99
C THR A 39 6.27 -0.93 -5.87
N ASN A 40 7.58 -0.67 -5.81
CA ASN A 40 8.45 -1.21 -4.77
C ASN A 40 8.40 -0.40 -3.45
N TRP A 41 7.23 0.15 -3.13
CA TRP A 41 7.01 0.77 -1.82
C TRP A 41 6.38 -0.26 -0.87
N ASP A 42 5.05 -0.38 -0.84
CA ASP A 42 4.35 -1.33 0.04
C ASP A 42 3.67 -2.48 -0.73
N ASP A 43 3.60 -2.42 -2.08
CA ASP A 43 2.88 -3.41 -2.88
C ASP A 43 3.52 -4.80 -2.80
N GLY A 44 4.86 -4.87 -2.65
CA GLY A 44 5.57 -6.14 -2.44
C GLY A 44 5.04 -6.87 -1.21
N ARG A 45 5.20 -6.24 -0.05
CA ARG A 45 4.84 -6.80 1.26
C ARG A 45 3.34 -7.09 1.41
N LEU A 46 2.48 -6.22 0.88
CA LEU A 46 1.04 -6.37 1.03
C LEU A 46 0.45 -7.38 0.04
N ILE A 47 1.06 -7.54 -1.15
CA ILE A 47 0.45 -8.27 -2.26
C ILE A 47 1.41 -9.32 -2.85
N SER A 48 2.48 -8.93 -3.57
CA SER A 48 3.23 -9.88 -4.38
C SER A 48 4.01 -10.90 -3.56
N GLU A 49 4.49 -10.54 -2.39
CA GLU A 49 5.26 -11.38 -1.46
C GLU A 49 4.38 -11.99 -0.35
N ASN A 50 3.15 -11.50 -0.17
CA ASN A 50 2.26 -11.96 0.90
C ASN A 50 1.68 -13.35 0.57
N ILE A 51 2.19 -14.37 1.25
CA ILE A 51 1.78 -15.76 1.06
C ILE A 51 0.33 -16.03 1.48
N PHE A 52 -0.22 -15.26 2.44
CA PHE A 52 -1.55 -15.50 2.99
C PHE A 52 -2.66 -15.15 2.00
N ILE A 53 -2.43 -14.20 1.07
CA ILE A 53 -3.44 -13.85 0.05
C ILE A 53 -3.49 -14.86 -1.11
N LYS A 54 -2.46 -15.72 -1.25
CA LYS A 54 -2.32 -16.63 -2.41
C LYS A 54 -3.24 -17.85 -2.32
N SER A 55 -3.96 -18.07 -1.21
CA SER A 55 -4.87 -19.19 -1.03
C SER A 55 -6.04 -18.84 -0.10
N PHE A 56 -7.25 -19.29 -0.45
CA PHE A 56 -8.44 -19.24 0.41
C PHE A 56 -8.58 -20.49 1.30
N SER A 57 -7.48 -21.12 1.71
CA SER A 57 -7.54 -22.17 2.74
C SER A 57 -8.13 -21.61 4.03
N GLY A 58 -8.82 -22.44 4.80
CA GLY A 58 -9.39 -22.02 6.10
C GLY A 58 -8.33 -21.47 7.05
N THR A 59 -7.11 -22.00 7.00
CA THR A 59 -5.96 -21.50 7.75
C THR A 59 -5.57 -20.08 7.33
N ASN A 60 -5.42 -19.81 6.02
CA ASN A 60 -5.05 -18.49 5.52
C ASN A 60 -6.13 -17.45 5.81
N VAL A 61 -7.41 -17.82 5.62
CA VAL A 61 -8.53 -16.92 5.95
C VAL A 61 -8.52 -16.58 7.45
N LYS A 62 -8.28 -17.56 8.32
CA LYS A 62 -8.14 -17.32 9.76
C LYS A 62 -6.95 -16.42 10.08
N MET A 63 -5.80 -16.62 9.44
CA MET A 63 -4.63 -15.76 9.61
C MET A 63 -4.93 -14.32 9.17
N MET A 64 -5.51 -14.11 7.99
CA MET A 64 -5.88 -12.78 7.50
C MET A 64 -6.89 -12.06 8.39
N LEU A 65 -7.85 -12.80 9.01
CA LEU A 65 -8.91 -12.21 9.82
C LEU A 65 -8.52 -11.95 11.28
N PHE A 66 -7.60 -12.70 11.86
CA PHE A 66 -7.32 -12.66 13.31
C PHE A 66 -5.89 -12.33 13.67
N HIS A 67 -4.99 -12.23 12.67
CA HIS A 67 -3.59 -11.87 12.89
C HIS A 67 -3.17 -10.71 12.01
N ASP A 68 -2.18 -9.95 12.47
CA ASP A 68 -1.50 -9.01 11.59
C ASP A 68 -0.51 -9.79 10.72
N VAL A 69 -0.88 -9.98 9.45
CA VAL A 69 -0.07 -10.70 8.46
C VAL A 69 0.86 -9.78 7.68
N THR A 70 0.89 -8.49 8.02
CA THR A 70 1.67 -7.45 7.32
C THR A 70 2.76 -6.84 8.19
N GLY A 71 2.66 -6.97 9.51
CA GLY A 71 3.63 -6.46 10.47
C GLY A 71 3.56 -4.96 10.76
N ASP A 72 2.57 -4.22 10.18
CA ASP A 72 2.42 -2.78 10.42
C ASP A 72 1.22 -2.43 11.30
N TYR A 73 0.05 -2.90 10.87
CA TYR A 73 -1.22 -2.68 11.55
C TYR A 73 -2.31 -3.59 11.00
N TYR A 74 -3.27 -3.88 11.87
CA TYR A 74 -4.35 -4.81 11.58
C TYR A 74 -5.42 -4.20 10.66
N ASN A 75 -5.51 -4.70 9.42
CA ASN A 75 -6.45 -4.26 8.38
C ASN A 75 -7.05 -5.43 7.58
N PRO A 76 -7.70 -6.39 8.25
CA PRO A 76 -8.09 -7.68 7.69
C PRO A 76 -8.97 -7.59 6.46
N LEU A 77 -9.90 -6.63 6.37
CA LEU A 77 -10.77 -6.50 5.20
C LEU A 77 -10.00 -6.04 3.95
N THR A 78 -8.99 -5.21 4.12
CA THR A 78 -8.12 -4.81 3.02
C THR A 78 -7.33 -6.00 2.50
N ILE A 79 -6.69 -6.78 3.38
CA ILE A 79 -5.95 -7.99 3.00
C ILE A 79 -6.87 -9.03 2.35
N LEU A 80 -8.06 -9.26 2.91
CA LEU A 80 -9.06 -10.16 2.31
C LEU A 80 -9.46 -9.69 0.90
N SER A 81 -9.58 -8.38 0.68
CA SER A 81 -9.89 -7.83 -0.65
C SER A 81 -8.77 -8.08 -1.67
N TYR A 82 -7.49 -8.12 -1.24
CA TYR A 82 -6.38 -8.52 -2.11
C TYR A 82 -6.41 -10.02 -2.40
N ALA A 83 -6.74 -10.86 -1.41
CA ALA A 83 -6.91 -12.29 -1.62
C ALA A 83 -8.03 -12.60 -2.63
N ILE A 84 -9.13 -11.83 -2.62
CA ILE A 84 -10.19 -11.93 -3.62
C ILE A 84 -9.63 -11.60 -5.03
N ASN A 85 -8.89 -10.50 -5.18
CA ASN A 85 -8.25 -10.18 -6.46
C ASN A 85 -7.28 -11.29 -6.90
N TYR A 86 -6.44 -11.78 -5.99
CA TYR A 86 -5.50 -12.85 -6.30
C TYR A 86 -6.20 -14.12 -6.79
N HIS A 87 -7.31 -14.48 -6.14
CA HIS A 87 -8.08 -15.68 -6.53
C HIS A 87 -8.56 -15.63 -7.98
N PHE A 88 -9.01 -14.46 -8.46
CA PHE A 88 -9.56 -14.31 -9.82
C PHE A 88 -8.52 -13.94 -10.88
N SER A 89 -7.44 -13.30 -10.51
CA SER A 89 -6.50 -12.69 -11.47
C SER A 89 -5.01 -12.91 -11.14
N GLY A 90 -4.69 -13.70 -10.10
CA GLY A 90 -3.31 -13.87 -9.66
C GLY A 90 -2.65 -12.53 -9.32
N LEU A 91 -1.42 -12.34 -9.76
CA LEU A 91 -0.65 -11.11 -9.60
C LEU A 91 -0.77 -10.16 -10.82
N ALA A 92 -1.90 -10.13 -11.52
CA ALA A 92 -2.12 -9.19 -12.62
C ALA A 92 -2.49 -7.79 -12.08
N PRO A 93 -1.62 -6.75 -12.15
CA PRO A 93 -1.82 -5.48 -11.46
C PRO A 93 -3.11 -4.77 -11.88
N HIS A 94 -3.49 -4.85 -13.17
CA HIS A 94 -4.68 -4.19 -13.70
C HIS A 94 -5.98 -4.52 -12.93
N ALA A 95 -6.11 -5.75 -12.42
CA ALA A 95 -7.30 -6.16 -11.66
C ALA A 95 -7.37 -5.46 -10.28
N TYR A 96 -6.23 -5.23 -9.67
CA TYR A 96 -6.15 -4.52 -8.40
C TYR A 96 -6.46 -3.04 -8.56
N TYR A 97 -5.92 -2.38 -9.60
CA TYR A 97 -6.25 -1.01 -9.95
C TYR A 97 -7.73 -0.85 -10.31
N PHE A 98 -8.27 -1.78 -11.11
CA PHE A 98 -9.69 -1.77 -11.45
C PHE A 98 -10.59 -1.80 -10.21
N THR A 99 -10.25 -2.64 -9.23
CA THR A 99 -10.99 -2.71 -7.96
C THR A 99 -10.93 -1.39 -7.20
N ASN A 100 -9.76 -0.74 -7.09
CA ASN A 100 -9.63 0.57 -6.45
C ASN A 100 -10.46 1.64 -7.15
N ILE A 101 -10.43 1.68 -8.49
CA ILE A 101 -11.21 2.63 -9.30
C ILE A 101 -12.71 2.43 -9.08
N ILE A 102 -13.20 1.18 -9.08
CA ILE A 102 -14.61 0.89 -8.83
C ILE A 102 -15.04 1.33 -7.44
N ILE A 103 -14.25 1.04 -6.40
CA ILE A 103 -14.57 1.47 -5.04
C ILE A 103 -14.58 3.01 -4.96
N HIS A 104 -13.65 3.70 -5.63
CA HIS A 104 -13.62 5.16 -5.67
C HIS A 104 -14.82 5.75 -6.41
N ILE A 105 -15.26 5.16 -7.51
CA ILE A 105 -16.51 5.52 -8.20
C ILE A 105 -17.70 5.37 -7.26
N LEU A 106 -17.80 4.26 -6.54
CA LEU A 106 -18.85 4.04 -5.56
C LEU A 106 -18.82 5.09 -4.43
N ASN A 107 -17.62 5.43 -3.92
CA ASN A 107 -17.44 6.48 -2.93
C ASN A 107 -17.91 7.84 -3.45
N SER A 108 -17.62 8.15 -4.70
CA SER A 108 -18.04 9.40 -5.35
C SER A 108 -19.57 9.47 -5.51
N CYS A 109 -20.19 8.35 -5.84
CA CYS A 109 -21.65 8.23 -5.88
C CYS A 109 -22.28 8.30 -4.47
N LEU A 110 -21.65 7.64 -3.47
CA LEU A 110 -22.09 7.76 -2.07
C LEU A 110 -21.98 9.19 -1.57
N MET A 111 -20.93 9.93 -1.93
CA MET A 111 -20.78 11.36 -1.63
C MET A 111 -21.95 12.19 -2.19
N PHE A 112 -22.37 11.93 -3.43
CA PHE A 112 -23.54 12.60 -4.03
C PHE A 112 -24.80 12.35 -3.21
N PHE A 113 -25.10 11.11 -2.86
CA PHE A 113 -26.27 10.77 -2.08
C PHE A 113 -26.20 11.25 -0.63
N LEU A 114 -25.01 11.20 -0.02
CA LEU A 114 -24.77 11.72 1.33
C LEU A 114 -25.10 13.22 1.40
N VAL A 115 -24.64 14.02 0.44
CA VAL A 115 -24.94 15.44 0.38
C VAL A 115 -26.43 15.69 0.20
N LEU A 116 -27.10 14.94 -0.70
CA LEU A 116 -28.56 15.05 -0.86
C LEU A 116 -29.32 14.75 0.45
N MET A 117 -28.88 13.73 1.20
CA MET A 117 -29.49 13.37 2.48
C MET A 117 -29.28 14.45 3.54
N LEU A 118 -28.05 15.02 3.62
CA LEU A 118 -27.76 16.13 4.53
C LEU A 118 -28.62 17.35 4.21
N LEU A 119 -28.68 17.76 2.95
CA LEU A 119 -29.50 18.91 2.53
C LEU A 119 -31.00 18.68 2.81
N GLY A 120 -31.50 17.47 2.52
CA GLY A 120 -32.88 17.11 2.87
C GLY A 120 -33.16 17.10 4.37
N GLY A 121 -32.18 16.70 5.18
CA GLY A 121 -32.23 16.81 6.65
C GLY A 121 -32.22 18.26 7.13
N MET A 122 -31.40 19.12 6.50
CA MET A 122 -31.33 20.56 6.79
C MET A 122 -32.63 21.29 6.43
N GLU A 123 -33.24 20.98 5.25
CA GLU A 123 -34.56 21.51 4.85
C GLU A 123 -35.59 21.24 5.97
N LYS A 124 -35.69 19.99 6.43
CA LYS A 124 -36.61 19.59 7.51
C LYS A 124 -36.34 20.30 8.84
N ASN A 125 -35.09 20.75 9.09
CA ASN A 125 -34.68 21.41 10.32
C ASN A 125 -34.60 22.95 10.18
N GLY A 126 -35.31 23.54 9.21
CA GLY A 126 -35.49 24.98 9.09
C GLY A 126 -34.28 25.75 8.57
N TYR A 127 -33.55 25.17 7.62
CA TYR A 127 -32.54 25.92 6.85
C TYR A 127 -33.10 26.61 5.60
N GLY A 128 -34.36 26.34 5.27
CA GLY A 128 -35.00 26.75 4.02
C GLY A 128 -34.89 25.69 2.93
N ASP A 129 -35.51 25.89 1.80
CA ASP A 129 -35.49 24.97 0.66
C ASP A 129 -34.26 25.22 -0.19
N PHE A 130 -33.57 24.13 -0.58
CA PHE A 130 -32.41 24.20 -1.47
C PHE A 130 -32.82 23.92 -2.92
N LYS A 131 -33.02 24.98 -3.71
CA LYS A 131 -33.42 24.90 -5.12
C LYS A 131 -32.41 24.12 -5.99
N TRP A 132 -31.14 24.11 -5.60
CA TRP A 132 -29.98 23.59 -6.35
C TRP A 132 -29.36 22.39 -5.70
N LYS A 133 -30.06 21.62 -4.86
CA LYS A 133 -29.49 20.54 -4.05
C LYS A 133 -28.82 19.46 -4.88
N GLU A 134 -29.36 19.08 -6.02
CA GLU A 134 -28.76 18.10 -6.92
C GLU A 134 -27.40 18.60 -7.48
N TRP A 135 -27.32 19.90 -7.80
CA TRP A 135 -26.09 20.53 -8.29
C TRP A 135 -25.04 20.75 -7.19
N MET A 136 -25.47 21.05 -5.97
CA MET A 136 -24.60 21.10 -4.79
C MET A 136 -24.00 19.72 -4.52
N ALA A 137 -24.82 18.67 -4.58
CA ALA A 137 -24.38 17.30 -4.43
C ALA A 137 -23.42 16.88 -5.56
N LEU A 138 -23.73 17.27 -6.81
CA LEU A 138 -22.83 17.03 -7.95
C LEU A 138 -21.49 17.72 -7.77
N PHE A 139 -21.46 18.98 -7.34
CA PHE A 139 -20.23 19.71 -7.09
C PHE A 139 -19.34 18.99 -6.04
N CYS A 140 -19.92 18.63 -4.89
CA CYS A 140 -19.20 17.93 -3.84
C CYS A 140 -18.66 16.57 -4.32
N ALA A 141 -19.50 15.82 -5.05
CA ALA A 141 -19.13 14.51 -5.58
C ALA A 141 -18.04 14.60 -6.64
N LEU A 142 -18.11 15.57 -7.56
CA LEU A 142 -17.08 15.79 -8.58
C LEU A 142 -15.79 16.32 -7.95
N ALA A 143 -15.88 17.30 -7.04
CA ALA A 143 -14.71 17.79 -6.31
C ALA A 143 -13.99 16.66 -5.55
N PHE A 144 -14.73 15.70 -5.00
CA PHE A 144 -14.18 14.50 -4.39
C PHE A 144 -13.61 13.54 -5.44
N ALA A 145 -14.35 13.25 -6.51
CA ALA A 145 -14.05 12.22 -7.50
C ALA A 145 -12.76 12.50 -8.29
N ILE A 146 -12.56 13.76 -8.69
CA ILE A 146 -11.47 14.15 -9.61
C ILE A 146 -10.39 15.02 -8.94
N HIS A 147 -10.37 15.06 -7.60
CA HIS A 147 -9.37 15.85 -6.89
C HIS A 147 -7.98 15.26 -7.05
N PRO A 148 -6.97 16.02 -7.53
CA PRO A 148 -5.63 15.49 -7.73
C PRO A 148 -4.97 14.92 -6.46
N MET A 149 -5.33 15.42 -5.27
CA MET A 149 -4.87 14.90 -3.97
C MET A 149 -5.43 13.50 -3.62
N HIS A 150 -6.46 13.02 -4.32
CA HIS A 150 -7.04 11.70 -4.09
C HIS A 150 -6.40 10.61 -4.98
N VAL A 151 -5.53 11.01 -5.93
CA VAL A 151 -4.90 10.07 -6.86
C VAL A 151 -4.04 9.05 -6.13
N GLU A 152 -3.31 9.43 -5.10
CA GLU A 152 -2.52 8.52 -4.28
C GLU A 152 -3.38 7.39 -3.69
N SER A 153 -4.55 7.70 -3.13
CA SER A 153 -5.46 6.70 -2.54
C SER A 153 -6.06 5.73 -3.57
N VAL A 154 -6.12 6.10 -4.85
CA VAL A 154 -6.76 5.30 -5.91
C VAL A 154 -5.75 4.61 -6.79
N SER A 155 -4.69 5.34 -7.22
CA SER A 155 -3.68 4.89 -8.16
C SER A 155 -2.46 4.23 -7.50
N TRP A 156 -2.47 4.07 -6.19
CA TRP A 156 -1.55 3.20 -5.47
C TRP A 156 -2.30 2.01 -4.88
N ILE A 157 -1.93 0.80 -5.31
CA ILE A 157 -2.67 -0.41 -4.92
C ILE A 157 -2.66 -0.61 -3.40
N ALA A 158 -1.53 -0.41 -2.74
CA ALA A 158 -1.38 -0.54 -1.29
C ALA A 158 -2.32 0.38 -0.49
N GLU A 159 -2.79 1.49 -1.08
CA GLU A 159 -3.75 2.40 -0.44
C GLU A 159 -5.23 2.04 -0.71
N ARG A 160 -5.52 0.83 -1.18
CA ARG A 160 -6.89 0.29 -1.19
C ARG A 160 -7.60 0.47 0.14
N LYS A 161 -6.85 0.38 1.22
CA LYS A 161 -7.35 0.66 2.58
C LYS A 161 -8.07 2.00 2.68
N ASP A 162 -7.64 3.03 1.92
CA ASP A 162 -8.27 4.35 1.93
C ASP A 162 -9.63 4.37 1.24
N VAL A 163 -9.71 3.80 0.06
CA VAL A 163 -10.98 3.78 -0.68
C VAL A 163 -11.98 2.83 -0.01
N LEU A 164 -11.50 1.74 0.60
CA LEU A 164 -12.36 0.74 1.24
C LEU A 164 -12.93 1.25 2.58
N TYR A 165 -12.09 1.85 3.47
CA TYR A 165 -12.64 2.37 4.72
C TYR A 165 -13.58 3.54 4.49
N ALA A 166 -13.30 4.40 3.49
CA ALA A 166 -14.17 5.51 3.13
C ALA A 166 -15.54 5.04 2.62
N PHE A 167 -15.59 3.93 1.88
CA PHE A 167 -16.85 3.32 1.45
C PHE A 167 -17.77 3.01 2.63
N PHE A 168 -17.24 2.29 3.63
CA PHE A 168 -18.01 1.97 4.83
C PHE A 168 -18.28 3.20 5.70
N TYR A 169 -17.35 4.15 5.73
CA TYR A 169 -17.48 5.39 6.49
C TYR A 169 -18.64 6.23 5.96
N PHE A 170 -18.70 6.50 4.64
CA PHE A 170 -19.79 7.28 4.03
C PHE A 170 -21.13 6.54 4.11
N ALA A 171 -21.15 5.23 3.87
CA ALA A 171 -22.34 4.43 4.06
C ALA A 171 -22.85 4.48 5.52
N GLY A 172 -21.93 4.43 6.49
CA GLY A 172 -22.24 4.59 7.91
C GLY A 172 -22.84 5.96 8.26
N MET A 173 -22.27 7.05 7.68
CA MET A 173 -22.84 8.40 7.81
C MET A 173 -24.26 8.49 7.24
N MET A 174 -24.51 7.91 6.06
CA MET A 174 -25.85 7.86 5.44
C MET A 174 -26.85 7.08 6.31
N ALA A 175 -26.44 5.91 6.82
CA ALA A 175 -27.25 5.13 7.75
C ALA A 175 -27.57 5.94 9.03
N TYR A 176 -26.60 6.71 9.52
CA TYR A 176 -26.77 7.56 10.69
C TYR A 176 -27.75 8.73 10.43
N ILE A 177 -27.69 9.39 9.28
CA ILE A 177 -28.63 10.43 8.90
C ILE A 177 -30.07 9.84 8.84
N HIS A 178 -30.19 8.63 8.29
CA HIS A 178 -31.47 7.93 8.26
C HIS A 178 -31.98 7.57 9.66
N TYR A 179 -31.08 7.08 10.54
CA TYR A 179 -31.36 6.83 11.96
C TYR A 179 -31.89 8.12 12.64
N SER A 180 -31.22 9.25 12.43
CA SER A 180 -31.54 10.50 13.09
C SER A 180 -32.90 11.09 12.68
N GLY A 181 -33.34 10.80 11.45
CA GLY A 181 -34.61 11.29 10.88
C GLY A 181 -35.80 10.33 11.02
N ASN A 182 -35.59 9.08 11.46
CA ASN A 182 -36.61 8.05 11.48
C ASN A 182 -37.12 7.79 12.91
N LYS A 183 -38.45 7.76 13.11
CA LYS A 183 -39.06 7.42 14.40
C LYS A 183 -39.30 5.91 14.57
N THR A 184 -39.49 5.20 13.46
CA THR A 184 -39.73 3.76 13.43
C THR A 184 -38.45 3.00 13.08
N ARG A 185 -38.26 1.79 13.61
CA ARG A 185 -37.07 0.93 13.37
C ARG A 185 -35.71 1.60 13.69
N LYS A 186 -35.70 2.55 14.62
CA LYS A 186 -34.53 3.36 15.00
C LYS A 186 -33.29 2.51 15.32
N TYR A 187 -33.46 1.44 16.14
CA TYR A 187 -32.36 0.59 16.58
C TYR A 187 -31.74 -0.25 15.44
N ILE A 188 -32.51 -0.62 14.44
CA ILE A 188 -31.98 -1.36 13.27
C ILE A 188 -30.99 -0.48 12.48
N TRP A 189 -31.33 0.81 12.31
CA TRP A 189 -30.41 1.74 11.62
C TRP A 189 -29.15 2.00 12.46
N LEU A 190 -29.26 2.12 13.78
CA LEU A 190 -28.10 2.26 14.63
C LEU A 190 -27.21 1.01 14.60
N PHE A 191 -27.78 -0.17 14.49
CA PHE A 191 -27.04 -1.42 14.28
C PHE A 191 -26.28 -1.41 12.94
N TYR A 192 -26.90 -0.98 11.85
CA TYR A 192 -26.20 -0.82 10.56
C TYR A 192 -25.05 0.21 10.65
N VAL A 193 -25.26 1.34 11.32
CA VAL A 193 -24.18 2.30 11.58
C VAL A 193 -23.00 1.64 12.28
N PHE A 194 -23.30 0.82 13.31
CA PHE A 194 -22.27 0.13 14.08
C PHE A 194 -21.49 -0.89 13.23
N ILE A 195 -22.17 -1.71 12.45
CA ILE A 195 -21.53 -2.70 11.58
C ILE A 195 -20.67 -2.01 10.49
N LEU A 196 -21.19 -0.95 9.88
CA LEU A 196 -20.44 -0.18 8.87
C LEU A 196 -19.21 0.51 9.48
N PHE A 197 -19.33 1.00 10.71
CA PHE A 197 -18.18 1.53 11.46
C PHE A 197 -17.13 0.43 11.72
N LEU A 198 -17.53 -0.76 12.17
CA LEU A 198 -16.60 -1.88 12.34
C LEU A 198 -15.90 -2.25 11.04
N PHE A 199 -16.63 -2.34 9.93
CA PHE A 199 -16.00 -2.62 8.62
C PHE A 199 -15.05 -1.51 8.19
N SER A 200 -15.37 -0.25 8.50
CA SER A 200 -14.46 0.86 8.25
C SER A 200 -13.17 0.72 9.08
N LEU A 201 -13.25 0.41 10.38
CA LEU A 201 -12.10 0.16 11.25
C LEU A 201 -11.25 -1.04 10.79
N LEU A 202 -11.89 -2.15 10.41
CA LEU A 202 -11.22 -3.35 9.91
C LEU A 202 -10.60 -3.15 8.52
N SER A 203 -10.97 -2.09 7.81
CA SER A 203 -10.32 -1.68 6.55
C SER A 203 -9.12 -0.76 6.79
N LYS A 204 -9.26 0.24 7.67
CA LYS A 204 -8.19 1.16 8.07
C LYS A 204 -8.45 1.71 9.48
N PRO A 205 -7.48 1.64 10.41
CA PRO A 205 -7.65 2.14 11.79
C PRO A 205 -7.97 3.64 11.88
N MET A 206 -7.70 4.44 10.85
CA MET A 206 -8.05 5.87 10.80
C MET A 206 -9.56 6.13 11.01
N ALA A 207 -10.43 5.14 10.82
CA ALA A 207 -11.86 5.24 11.08
C ALA A 207 -12.22 5.52 12.56
N VAL A 208 -11.27 5.48 13.51
CA VAL A 208 -11.50 5.80 14.93
C VAL A 208 -12.13 7.17 15.16
N VAL A 209 -12.02 8.10 14.20
CA VAL A 209 -12.64 9.43 14.26
C VAL A 209 -14.11 9.47 13.85
N PHE A 210 -14.66 8.37 13.37
CA PHE A 210 -16.05 8.29 12.91
C PHE A 210 -17.09 8.81 13.93
N PRO A 211 -17.00 8.51 15.26
CA PRO A 211 -17.93 9.05 16.24
C PRO A 211 -17.99 10.58 16.27
N PHE A 212 -16.85 11.26 16.06
CA PHE A 212 -16.78 12.72 16.01
C PHE A 212 -17.43 13.29 14.73
N SER A 213 -17.32 12.57 13.62
CA SER A 213 -18.06 12.92 12.39
C SER A 213 -19.58 12.80 12.57
N LEU A 214 -20.05 11.82 13.35
CA LEU A 214 -21.46 11.73 13.71
C LEU A 214 -21.91 12.92 14.60
N LEU A 215 -21.07 13.35 15.54
CA LEU A 215 -21.33 14.57 16.34
C LEU A 215 -21.40 15.82 15.48
N ALA A 216 -20.53 15.94 14.47
CA ALA A 216 -20.58 17.05 13.53
C ALA A 216 -21.91 17.06 12.74
N ILE A 217 -22.40 15.89 12.32
CA ILE A 217 -23.74 15.74 11.68
C ILE A 217 -24.85 16.14 12.65
N ASP A 218 -24.78 15.79 13.93
CA ASP A 218 -25.77 16.20 14.93
C ASP A 218 -25.85 17.71 15.07
N VAL A 219 -24.73 18.42 15.07
CA VAL A 219 -24.66 19.88 15.09
C VAL A 219 -25.30 20.46 13.84
N LEU A 220 -24.98 19.92 12.65
CA LEU A 220 -25.53 20.39 11.37
C LEU A 220 -27.05 20.20 11.34
N LEU A 221 -27.56 19.02 11.74
CA LEU A 221 -28.95 18.67 11.73
C LEU A 221 -29.73 19.18 12.97
N LYS A 222 -29.15 20.04 13.80
CA LYS A 222 -29.77 20.63 15.00
C LYS A 222 -30.37 19.61 15.97
N ARG A 223 -29.78 18.41 16.10
CA ARG A 223 -30.28 17.38 17.00
C ARG A 223 -30.19 17.82 18.48
N ASP A 224 -29.26 18.71 18.82
CA ASP A 224 -29.14 19.38 20.12
C ASP A 224 -30.39 20.19 20.53
N LYS A 225 -31.29 20.48 19.60
CA LYS A 225 -32.59 21.12 19.83
C LYS A 225 -33.72 20.13 20.06
N ILE A 226 -33.49 18.86 19.72
CA ILE A 226 -34.52 17.80 19.75
C ILE A 226 -34.31 16.87 20.94
N ILE A 227 -33.06 16.51 21.22
CA ILE A 227 -32.67 15.62 22.32
C ILE A 227 -31.51 16.28 23.13
N SER A 228 -31.42 15.90 24.41
CA SER A 228 -30.37 16.45 25.28
C SER A 228 -28.97 16.07 24.79
N ILE A 229 -28.00 16.93 25.02
CA ILE A 229 -26.58 16.67 24.70
C ILE A 229 -26.10 15.39 25.40
N LYS A 230 -26.53 15.13 26.64
CA LYS A 230 -26.22 13.88 27.36
C LYS A 230 -26.63 12.65 26.57
N ASN A 231 -27.84 12.64 26.01
CA ASN A 231 -28.33 11.51 25.20
C ASN A 231 -27.59 11.38 23.87
N ILE A 232 -27.24 12.52 23.25
CA ILE A 232 -26.39 12.53 22.03
C ILE A 232 -25.05 11.84 22.32
N LEU A 233 -24.41 12.17 23.44
CA LEU A 233 -23.12 11.57 23.84
C LEU A 233 -23.28 10.09 24.21
N LEU A 234 -24.31 9.72 24.96
CA LEU A 234 -24.57 8.33 25.31
C LEU A 234 -24.79 7.43 24.07
N GLU A 235 -25.44 7.94 23.01
CA GLU A 235 -25.59 7.22 21.76
C GLU A 235 -24.24 6.90 21.08
N LYS A 236 -23.20 7.72 21.30
CA LYS A 236 -21.88 7.54 20.70
C LYS A 236 -20.92 6.73 21.55
N MET A 237 -21.25 6.48 22.82
CA MET A 237 -20.37 5.75 23.75
C MET A 237 -19.89 4.40 23.20
N PRO A 238 -20.72 3.52 22.63
CA PRO A 238 -20.26 2.25 22.06
C PRO A 238 -19.23 2.44 20.95
N PHE A 239 -19.42 3.44 20.10
CA PHE A 239 -18.49 3.78 19.01
C PHE A 239 -17.17 4.34 19.55
N ILE A 240 -17.23 5.21 20.56
CA ILE A 240 -16.06 5.81 21.20
C ILE A 240 -15.22 4.74 21.91
N ILE A 241 -15.85 3.83 22.64
CA ILE A 241 -15.15 2.75 23.34
C ILE A 241 -14.37 1.89 22.35
N ILE A 242 -15.02 1.45 21.25
CA ILE A 242 -14.36 0.65 20.23
C ILE A 242 -13.26 1.45 19.52
N ALA A 243 -13.49 2.74 19.23
CA ALA A 243 -12.47 3.62 18.67
C ALA A 243 -11.22 3.70 19.56
N ILE A 244 -11.39 3.86 20.88
CA ILE A 244 -10.28 3.90 21.84
C ILE A 244 -9.54 2.56 21.85
N VAL A 245 -10.25 1.42 21.93
CA VAL A 245 -9.63 0.08 21.90
C VAL A 245 -8.82 -0.11 20.62
N SER A 246 -9.39 0.24 19.46
CA SER A 246 -8.70 0.16 18.17
C SER A 246 -7.48 1.08 18.11
N ALA A 247 -7.58 2.31 18.61
CA ALA A 247 -6.47 3.26 18.62
C ALA A 247 -5.30 2.78 19.50
N VAL A 248 -5.62 2.26 20.70
CA VAL A 248 -4.63 1.70 21.62
C VAL A 248 -3.94 0.48 21.00
N TYR A 249 -4.71 -0.44 20.42
CA TYR A 249 -4.14 -1.59 19.72
C TYR A 249 -3.21 -1.18 18.58
N THR A 250 -3.65 -0.25 17.72
CA THR A 250 -2.85 0.26 16.59
C THR A 250 -1.56 0.94 17.06
N TYR A 251 -1.63 1.73 18.14
CA TYR A 251 -0.44 2.37 18.72
C TYR A 251 0.59 1.33 19.19
N TYR A 252 0.14 0.29 19.90
CA TYR A 252 1.04 -0.78 20.35
C TYR A 252 1.62 -1.59 19.19
N ALA A 253 0.82 -1.90 18.18
CA ALA A 253 1.30 -2.60 16.98
C ALA A 253 2.38 -1.79 16.24
N GLN A 254 2.16 -0.49 16.01
CA GLN A 254 3.13 0.39 15.38
C GLN A 254 4.40 0.61 16.22
N ARG A 255 4.28 0.58 17.54
CA ARG A 255 5.45 0.65 18.43
C ARG A 255 6.29 -0.63 18.34
N LEU A 256 5.67 -1.80 18.26
CA LEU A 256 6.37 -3.08 18.12
C LEU A 256 7.05 -3.21 16.74
N SER A 257 6.45 -2.66 15.69
CA SER A 257 7.04 -2.65 14.33
C SER A 257 8.15 -1.60 14.14
N GLY A 258 8.46 -0.79 15.15
CA GLY A 258 9.46 0.28 15.07
C GLY A 258 8.97 1.57 14.39
N ALA A 259 7.78 1.59 13.80
CA ALA A 259 7.25 2.75 13.06
C ALA A 259 7.11 4.02 13.90
N VAL A 260 6.96 3.88 15.23
CA VAL A 260 6.86 5.01 16.17
C VAL A 260 8.24 5.43 16.71
N GLN A 261 9.27 4.56 16.68
CA GLN A 261 10.57 4.86 17.29
C GLN A 261 11.45 5.79 16.45
N GLU A 262 11.33 5.76 15.14
CA GLU A 262 12.17 6.54 14.22
C GLU A 262 11.96 8.07 14.34
N HIS A 263 10.90 8.52 15.03
CA HIS A 263 10.46 9.92 14.98
C HIS A 263 10.58 10.67 16.31
N GLN A 264 11.35 10.17 17.28
CA GLN A 264 11.68 10.92 18.50
C GLN A 264 12.65 12.11 18.23
N ALA A 265 13.10 12.27 16.99
CA ALA A 265 14.01 13.34 16.59
C ALA A 265 13.43 14.77 16.82
N TYR A 266 12.10 14.92 16.73
CA TYR A 266 11.47 16.23 16.86
C TYR A 266 10.74 16.39 18.18
N ASN A 267 10.97 17.52 18.87
CA ASN A 267 10.28 17.84 20.11
C ASN A 267 8.78 18.17 19.89
N PHE A 268 8.01 18.20 20.98
CA PHE A 268 6.56 18.46 20.90
C PHE A 268 6.21 19.79 20.22
N PHE A 269 6.99 20.84 20.44
CA PHE A 269 6.75 22.14 19.82
C PHE A 269 6.94 22.09 18.31
N GLN A 270 8.01 21.44 17.82
CA GLN A 270 8.23 21.25 16.38
C GLN A 270 7.11 20.43 15.75
N ARG A 271 6.66 19.36 16.43
CA ARG A 271 5.51 18.54 15.95
C ARG A 271 4.21 19.35 15.91
N PHE A 272 3.99 20.24 16.85
CA PHE A 272 2.88 21.19 16.82
C PHE A 272 2.97 22.15 15.62
N LEU A 273 4.18 22.62 15.28
CA LEU A 273 4.40 23.44 14.07
C LEU A 273 4.10 22.65 12.79
N PHE A 274 4.56 21.39 12.70
CA PHE A 274 4.26 20.52 11.55
C PHE A 274 2.77 20.23 11.41
N ALA A 275 2.09 19.98 12.52
CA ALA A 275 0.64 19.78 12.52
C ALA A 275 -0.11 21.03 12.03
N SER A 276 0.35 22.20 12.45
CA SER A 276 -0.24 23.47 12.04
C SER A 276 0.05 23.76 10.56
N ASP A 277 1.27 23.46 10.10
CA ASP A 277 1.65 23.58 8.70
C ASP A 277 0.82 22.64 7.81
N GLY A 278 0.75 21.35 8.17
CA GLY A 278 -0.09 20.38 7.49
C GLY A 278 -1.55 20.83 7.43
N PHE A 279 -2.10 21.31 8.54
CA PHE A 279 -3.49 21.76 8.60
C PHE A 279 -3.81 22.81 7.53
N TYR A 280 -3.01 23.86 7.41
CA TYR A 280 -3.28 24.91 6.42
C TYR A 280 -2.88 24.49 5.00
N MET A 281 -1.82 23.70 4.84
CA MET A 281 -1.36 23.23 3.53
C MET A 281 -2.40 22.34 2.84
N TYR A 282 -3.07 21.47 3.59
CA TYR A 282 -4.17 20.68 3.02
C TYR A 282 -5.35 21.56 2.60
N VAL A 283 -5.70 22.62 3.36
CA VAL A 283 -6.73 23.59 2.95
C VAL A 283 -6.32 24.31 1.67
N LEU A 284 -5.05 24.73 1.57
CA LEU A 284 -4.53 25.38 0.38
C LEU A 284 -4.57 24.43 -0.84
N LYS A 285 -4.10 23.17 -0.65
CA LYS A 285 -4.09 22.16 -1.71
C LYS A 285 -5.49 21.67 -2.09
N ALA A 286 -6.51 21.79 -1.22
CA ALA A 286 -7.90 21.56 -1.57
C ALA A 286 -8.41 22.56 -2.62
N ILE A 287 -7.84 23.77 -2.66
CA ILE A 287 -8.21 24.83 -3.60
C ILE A 287 -7.24 24.87 -4.79
N VAL A 288 -5.94 24.79 -4.52
CA VAL A 288 -4.88 24.89 -5.53
C VAL A 288 -3.88 23.74 -5.35
N PRO A 289 -4.12 22.57 -5.98
CA PRO A 289 -3.29 21.37 -5.85
C PRO A 289 -2.00 21.48 -6.69
N ILE A 290 -1.08 22.35 -6.28
CA ILE A 290 0.24 22.53 -6.88
C ILE A 290 1.33 21.94 -5.98
N ALA A 291 2.53 21.74 -6.53
CA ALA A 291 3.68 21.15 -5.84
C ALA A 291 3.28 19.85 -5.09
N GLN A 292 2.61 18.96 -5.80
CA GLN A 292 2.23 17.65 -5.31
C GLN A 292 3.43 16.72 -5.33
N SER A 293 3.57 15.88 -4.31
CA SER A 293 4.57 14.82 -4.27
C SER A 293 4.00 13.57 -3.62
N SER A 294 4.50 12.42 -4.04
CA SER A 294 4.15 11.15 -3.41
C SER A 294 4.80 11.01 -2.02
N PHE A 295 5.86 11.78 -1.76
CA PHE A 295 6.56 11.79 -0.49
C PHE A 295 6.90 13.23 -0.08
N TYR A 296 6.48 13.67 1.10
CA TYR A 296 6.78 14.99 1.67
C TYR A 296 7.75 14.82 2.84
N PRO A 297 9.06 15.06 2.67
CA PRO A 297 10.03 14.91 3.74
C PRO A 297 9.82 15.97 4.82
N TYR A 298 10.27 15.69 6.03
CA TYR A 298 10.37 16.69 7.07
C TYR A 298 11.33 17.81 6.65
N PRO A 299 11.11 19.05 7.11
CA PRO A 299 11.98 20.17 6.76
C PRO A 299 13.39 19.98 7.30
N GLU A 300 14.38 20.49 6.58
CA GLU A 300 15.74 20.59 7.10
C GLU A 300 15.78 21.61 8.22
N SER A 301 16.42 21.24 9.34
CA SER A 301 16.67 22.12 10.46
C SER A 301 18.16 22.47 10.52
N THR A 302 18.48 23.74 10.81
CA THR A 302 19.87 24.15 11.04
C THR A 302 20.35 23.61 12.38
N GLY A 303 21.32 22.68 12.36
CA GLY A 303 21.86 22.07 13.58
C GLY A 303 21.23 20.73 13.99
N GLY A 304 20.62 20.02 13.03
CA GLY A 304 20.02 18.70 13.24
C GLY A 304 18.56 18.74 13.72
N PRO A 305 17.98 17.61 14.11
CA PRO A 305 16.54 17.50 14.42
C PRO A 305 16.02 18.43 15.52
N SER A 306 16.86 18.84 16.45
CA SER A 306 16.51 19.81 17.52
C SER A 306 16.77 21.27 17.14
N GLY A 307 17.27 21.55 15.94
CA GLY A 307 17.62 22.89 15.47
C GLY A 307 16.43 23.75 15.05
N ALA A 308 16.74 24.98 14.60
CA ALA A 308 15.73 25.90 14.13
C ALA A 308 15.13 25.47 12.79
N LEU A 309 13.81 25.55 12.68
CA LEU A 309 13.05 25.28 11.46
C LEU A 309 13.02 26.51 10.54
N PRO A 310 12.72 26.35 9.24
CA PRO A 310 12.42 27.47 8.36
C PRO A 310 11.31 28.36 8.93
N PHE A 311 11.43 29.68 8.78
CA PHE A 311 10.53 30.67 9.40
C PHE A 311 9.05 30.45 9.11
N VAL A 312 8.72 29.91 7.95
CA VAL A 312 7.33 29.61 7.55
C VAL A 312 6.61 28.71 8.57
N PHE A 313 7.34 27.75 9.19
CA PHE A 313 6.74 26.85 10.18
C PHE A 313 6.30 27.59 11.45
N TYR A 314 7.00 28.65 11.84
CA TYR A 314 6.62 29.46 13.00
C TYR A 314 5.39 30.34 12.72
N LEU A 315 5.09 30.64 11.46
CA LEU A 315 3.87 31.34 11.04
C LEU A 315 2.67 30.40 10.92
N SER A 316 2.88 29.11 10.71
CA SER A 316 1.82 28.15 10.42
C SER A 316 0.70 28.07 11.48
N PRO A 317 0.95 28.16 12.82
CA PRO A 317 -0.14 28.19 13.81
C PRO A 317 -1.04 29.42 13.67
N PHE A 318 -0.47 30.58 13.33
CA PHE A 318 -1.24 31.80 13.14
C PHE A 318 -2.11 31.70 11.87
N ILE A 319 -1.56 31.17 10.79
CA ILE A 319 -2.30 30.93 9.55
C ILE A 319 -3.45 29.94 9.80
N ALA A 320 -3.16 28.82 10.46
CA ALA A 320 -4.17 27.83 10.83
C ALA A 320 -5.28 28.43 11.72
N LEU A 321 -4.91 29.24 12.70
CA LEU A 321 -5.88 29.96 13.55
C LEU A 321 -6.77 30.89 12.74
N LEU A 322 -6.21 31.66 11.81
CA LEU A 322 -6.99 32.57 10.95
C LEU A 322 -7.93 31.80 10.03
N LEU A 323 -7.50 30.67 9.47
CA LEU A 323 -8.33 29.80 8.64
C LEU A 323 -9.54 29.21 9.40
N VAL A 324 -9.45 29.10 10.71
CA VAL A 324 -10.58 28.68 11.57
C VAL A 324 -11.39 29.88 12.03
N ALA A 325 -10.73 30.91 12.58
CA ALA A 325 -11.40 32.03 13.24
C ALA A 325 -12.19 32.91 12.28
N ILE A 326 -11.65 33.21 11.08
CA ILE A 326 -12.30 34.09 10.12
C ILE A 326 -13.61 33.49 9.60
N PRO A 327 -13.68 32.24 9.10
CA PRO A 327 -14.94 31.64 8.68
C PRO A 327 -15.97 31.53 9.82
N LEU A 328 -15.53 31.18 11.03
CA LEU A 328 -16.40 31.12 12.20
C LEU A 328 -16.99 32.50 12.52
N TYR A 329 -16.19 33.56 12.56
CA TYR A 329 -16.64 34.91 12.84
C TYR A 329 -17.61 35.41 11.78
N ILE A 330 -17.26 35.28 10.49
CA ILE A 330 -18.12 35.73 9.38
C ILE A 330 -19.46 34.96 9.40
N SER A 331 -19.41 33.65 9.60
CA SER A 331 -20.62 32.83 9.63
C SER A 331 -21.49 33.10 10.86
N TYR A 332 -20.88 33.38 12.02
CA TYR A 332 -21.60 33.79 13.22
C TYR A 332 -22.37 35.08 12.99
N ARG A 333 -21.72 36.09 12.38
CA ARG A 333 -22.35 37.39 12.02
C ARG A 333 -23.45 37.23 10.96
N SER A 334 -23.34 36.24 10.08
CA SER A 334 -24.29 36.00 8.98
C SER A 334 -25.48 35.10 9.36
N GLY A 335 -25.52 34.59 10.59
CA GLY A 335 -26.68 33.89 11.15
C GLY A 335 -26.43 32.45 11.59
N LYS A 336 -27.23 31.97 12.53
CA LYS A 336 -27.09 30.67 13.22
C LYS A 336 -26.98 29.46 12.27
N ASN A 337 -27.69 29.46 11.15
CA ASN A 337 -27.66 28.38 10.17
C ASN A 337 -26.29 28.32 9.45
N ASN A 338 -25.79 29.47 9.00
CA ASN A 338 -24.49 29.57 8.34
C ASN A 338 -23.37 29.15 9.30
N PHE A 339 -23.44 29.58 10.57
CA PHE A 339 -22.48 29.17 11.60
C PHE A 339 -22.43 27.66 11.79
N ARG A 340 -23.58 26.97 11.84
CA ARG A 340 -23.61 25.50 11.96
C ARG A 340 -23.01 24.78 10.76
N VAL A 341 -23.18 25.31 9.55
CA VAL A 341 -22.57 24.74 8.34
C VAL A 341 -21.04 24.86 8.38
N VAL A 342 -20.53 26.04 8.77
CA VAL A 342 -19.07 26.24 8.91
C VAL A 342 -18.52 25.39 10.05
N LEU A 343 -19.21 25.35 11.20
CA LEU A 343 -18.79 24.54 12.34
C LEU A 343 -18.78 23.04 12.00
N PHE A 344 -19.76 22.56 11.26
CA PHE A 344 -19.76 21.18 10.72
C PHE A 344 -18.52 20.92 9.88
N GLY A 345 -18.26 21.78 8.89
CA GLY A 345 -17.13 21.59 7.98
C GLY A 345 -15.78 21.59 8.69
N LEU A 346 -15.56 22.57 9.57
CA LEU A 346 -14.32 22.70 10.36
C LEU A 346 -14.14 21.53 11.34
N ALA A 347 -15.21 21.12 12.04
CA ALA A 347 -15.16 19.98 12.95
C ALA A 347 -14.89 18.67 12.19
N PHE A 348 -15.57 18.44 11.06
CA PHE A 348 -15.34 17.26 10.24
C PHE A 348 -13.91 17.22 9.70
N TYR A 349 -13.41 18.34 9.16
CA TYR A 349 -12.04 18.45 8.67
C TYR A 349 -11.03 18.23 9.81
N PHE A 350 -11.16 18.92 10.92
CA PHE A 350 -10.24 18.85 12.06
C PHE A 350 -10.13 17.43 12.63
N PHE A 351 -11.27 16.78 12.92
CA PHE A 351 -11.25 15.45 13.53
C PHE A 351 -10.68 14.38 12.57
N ASN A 352 -10.94 14.47 11.27
CA ASN A 352 -10.36 13.53 10.31
C ASN A 352 -8.87 13.83 10.03
N MET A 353 -8.38 15.06 10.31
CA MET A 353 -6.99 15.46 10.09
C MET A 353 -6.09 15.22 11.30
N ILE A 354 -6.64 15.28 12.53
CA ILE A 354 -5.82 15.29 13.75
C ILE A 354 -4.96 14.05 13.94
N ILE A 355 -5.46 12.89 13.52
CA ILE A 355 -4.74 11.59 13.64
C ILE A 355 -3.48 11.56 12.77
N VAL A 356 -3.52 12.22 11.62
CA VAL A 356 -2.43 12.26 10.64
C VAL A 356 -1.63 13.57 10.69
N SER A 357 -1.90 14.39 11.70
CA SER A 357 -1.31 15.73 11.85
C SER A 357 0.15 15.75 12.30
N GLN A 358 0.76 14.57 12.59
CA GLN A 358 2.12 14.45 13.12
C GLN A 358 2.31 14.95 14.56
N ILE A 359 1.26 15.29 15.31
CA ILE A 359 1.33 15.50 16.75
C ILE A 359 1.83 14.23 17.45
N ILE A 360 1.27 13.08 17.03
CA ILE A 360 1.85 11.77 17.29
C ILE A 360 2.56 11.37 16.01
N SER A 361 3.88 11.45 16.02
CA SER A 361 4.68 11.19 14.83
C SER A 361 4.55 9.72 14.43
N SER A 362 4.17 9.49 13.18
CA SER A 362 4.09 8.15 12.58
C SER A 362 4.57 8.21 11.13
N GLY A 363 5.58 7.41 10.83
CA GLY A 363 6.16 7.32 9.49
C GLY A 363 7.12 8.46 9.10
N PRO A 364 7.85 8.30 8.00
CA PRO A 364 8.93 9.20 7.58
C PRO A 364 8.43 10.47 6.87
N ASN A 365 7.13 10.64 6.67
CA ASN A 365 6.54 11.74 5.90
C ASN A 365 5.88 12.76 6.81
N MET A 366 6.16 14.04 6.60
CA MET A 366 5.44 15.12 7.27
C MET A 366 3.98 15.21 6.81
N MET A 367 3.72 14.93 5.53
CA MET A 367 2.40 14.94 4.89
C MET A 367 2.27 13.76 3.92
N ALA A 368 1.03 13.40 3.57
CA ALA A 368 0.72 12.49 2.45
C ALA A 368 -0.59 12.90 1.78
N GLU A 369 -0.65 12.86 0.45
CA GLU A 369 -1.85 13.30 -0.30
C GLU A 369 -3.09 12.49 0.09
N ARG A 370 -2.92 11.20 0.34
CA ARG A 370 -3.97 10.27 0.77
C ARG A 370 -4.72 10.66 2.05
N TYR A 371 -4.10 11.44 2.93
CA TYR A 371 -4.76 11.89 4.17
C TYR A 371 -5.89 12.87 3.92
N SER A 372 -5.93 13.47 2.72
CA SER A 372 -7.01 14.36 2.30
C SER A 372 -8.33 13.63 1.96
N TYR A 373 -8.30 12.33 1.73
CA TYR A 373 -9.35 11.56 1.06
C TYR A 373 -10.75 11.71 1.71
N ILE A 374 -10.88 11.58 3.03
CA ILE A 374 -12.17 11.82 3.70
C ILE A 374 -12.30 13.26 4.18
N CYS A 375 -11.23 13.85 4.73
CA CYS A 375 -11.33 15.13 5.42
C CYS A 375 -11.77 16.27 4.50
N TYR A 376 -11.48 16.21 3.21
CA TYR A 376 -11.89 17.24 2.23
C TYR A 376 -13.40 17.39 2.08
N PHE A 377 -14.19 16.40 2.46
CA PHE A 377 -15.64 16.59 2.55
C PHE A 377 -16.02 17.74 3.49
N GLY A 378 -15.29 17.92 4.59
CA GLY A 378 -15.45 19.04 5.51
C GLY A 378 -15.18 20.43 4.89
N ILE A 379 -14.44 20.48 3.77
CA ILE A 379 -14.17 21.70 3.00
C ILE A 379 -15.20 21.84 1.86
N PHE A 380 -15.44 20.79 1.09
CA PHE A 380 -16.28 20.84 -0.10
C PHE A 380 -17.75 21.12 0.22
N PHE A 381 -18.27 20.55 1.31
CA PHE A 381 -19.69 20.74 1.65
C PHE A 381 -20.02 22.20 2.05
N PRO A 382 -19.30 22.86 2.98
CA PRO A 382 -19.53 24.29 3.24
C PRO A 382 -19.26 25.17 2.01
N ALA A 383 -18.21 24.86 1.23
CA ALA A 383 -17.92 25.60 0.01
C ALA A 383 -19.09 25.54 -0.97
N ALA A 384 -19.64 24.34 -1.23
CA ALA A 384 -20.82 24.16 -2.06
C ALA A 384 -22.01 24.98 -1.52
N PHE A 385 -22.29 24.88 -0.22
CA PHE A 385 -23.37 25.62 0.42
C PHE A 385 -23.29 27.12 0.16
N PHE A 386 -22.14 27.75 0.35
CA PHE A 386 -21.97 29.18 0.15
C PHE A 386 -21.90 29.58 -1.32
N ILE A 387 -21.23 28.79 -2.18
CA ILE A 387 -21.19 29.03 -3.61
C ILE A 387 -22.62 29.08 -4.18
N PHE A 388 -23.43 28.05 -3.92
CA PHE A 388 -24.79 27.99 -4.46
C PHE A 388 -25.73 29.06 -3.88
N LYS A 389 -25.48 29.50 -2.63
CA LYS A 389 -26.18 30.65 -2.05
C LYS A 389 -25.82 31.96 -2.76
N VAL A 390 -24.58 32.10 -3.25
CA VAL A 390 -24.18 33.27 -4.06
C VAL A 390 -24.80 33.20 -5.47
N LEU A 391 -24.96 32.02 -6.07
CA LEU A 391 -25.59 31.83 -7.38
C LEU A 391 -27.08 32.25 -7.41
N GLU A 392 -27.71 32.35 -6.25
CA GLU A 392 -29.09 32.82 -6.14
C GLU A 392 -29.24 34.35 -6.27
N LYS A 393 -28.13 35.12 -6.21
CA LYS A 393 -28.15 36.59 -6.20
C LYS A 393 -28.42 37.24 -7.54
N GLY A 394 -28.30 36.52 -8.66
CA GLY A 394 -28.60 37.05 -10.00
C GLY A 394 -28.08 36.19 -11.16
N GLU A 395 -28.69 36.34 -12.34
CA GLU A 395 -28.34 35.52 -13.51
C GLU A 395 -26.94 35.76 -14.05
N LEU A 396 -26.41 36.98 -13.98
CA LEU A 396 -25.04 37.27 -14.39
C LEU A 396 -24.02 36.56 -13.46
N VAL A 397 -24.23 36.66 -12.14
CA VAL A 397 -23.38 35.99 -11.13
C VAL A 397 -23.42 34.49 -11.35
N LYS A 398 -24.61 33.93 -11.60
CA LYS A 398 -24.78 32.50 -11.88
C LYS A 398 -24.01 32.08 -13.12
N ARG A 399 -24.09 32.80 -14.24
CA ARG A 399 -23.35 32.48 -15.47
C ARG A 399 -21.83 32.49 -15.26
N ILE A 400 -21.33 33.58 -14.68
CA ILE A 400 -19.88 33.73 -14.40
C ILE A 400 -19.38 32.60 -13.50
N ALA A 401 -20.05 32.37 -12.37
CA ALA A 401 -19.64 31.34 -11.44
C ALA A 401 -19.73 29.91 -12.02
N THR A 402 -20.79 29.64 -12.86
CA THR A 402 -20.88 28.34 -13.55
C THR A 402 -19.69 28.13 -14.50
N VAL A 403 -19.30 29.17 -15.26
CA VAL A 403 -18.14 29.08 -16.15
C VAL A 403 -16.86 28.82 -15.32
N ILE A 404 -16.63 29.58 -14.24
CA ILE A 404 -15.46 29.42 -13.37
C ILE A 404 -15.41 28.01 -12.77
N LEU A 405 -16.53 27.51 -12.22
CA LEU A 405 -16.60 26.17 -11.65
C LEU A 405 -16.37 25.07 -12.70
N SER A 406 -16.92 25.25 -13.92
CA SER A 406 -16.69 24.31 -15.00
C SER A 406 -15.22 24.26 -15.42
N LEU A 407 -14.57 25.42 -15.60
CA LEU A 407 -13.14 25.50 -15.88
C LEU A 407 -12.29 24.87 -14.77
N TYR A 408 -12.66 25.11 -13.52
CA TYR A 408 -11.98 24.54 -12.36
C TYR A 408 -12.09 23.00 -12.37
N MET A 409 -13.28 22.43 -12.64
CA MET A 409 -13.46 20.99 -12.75
C MET A 409 -12.69 20.39 -13.93
N VAL A 410 -12.61 21.08 -15.06
CA VAL A 410 -11.79 20.65 -16.21
C VAL A 410 -10.29 20.62 -15.82
N LEU A 411 -9.79 21.69 -15.18
CA LEU A 411 -8.40 21.75 -14.72
C LEU A 411 -8.09 20.63 -13.71
N PHE A 412 -9.02 20.35 -12.80
CA PHE A 412 -8.87 19.24 -11.85
C PHE A 412 -8.84 17.88 -12.55
N SER A 413 -9.70 17.67 -13.55
CA SER A 413 -9.72 16.44 -14.34
C SER A 413 -8.37 16.21 -15.05
N ILE A 414 -7.83 17.27 -15.70
CA ILE A 414 -6.54 17.20 -16.39
C ILE A 414 -5.41 16.92 -15.40
N ARG A 415 -5.39 17.59 -14.26
CA ARG A 415 -4.39 17.36 -13.20
C ARG A 415 -4.51 15.97 -12.57
N CYS A 416 -5.72 15.52 -12.29
CA CYS A 416 -6.00 14.17 -11.79
C CYS A 416 -5.45 13.12 -12.76
N TYR A 417 -5.83 13.21 -14.05
CA TYR A 417 -5.35 12.32 -15.09
C TYR A 417 -3.81 12.31 -15.19
N GLY A 418 -3.18 13.49 -15.26
CA GLY A 418 -1.71 13.58 -15.31
C GLY A 418 -1.02 13.03 -14.06
N ARG A 419 -1.66 13.15 -12.88
CA ARG A 419 -1.10 12.63 -11.63
C ARG A 419 -1.13 11.10 -11.55
N THR A 420 -2.06 10.42 -12.24
CA THR A 420 -2.09 8.94 -12.29
C THR A 420 -0.83 8.35 -12.93
N TYR A 421 -0.16 9.09 -13.82
CA TYR A 421 1.09 8.68 -14.45
C TYR A 421 2.25 8.54 -13.46
N VAL A 422 2.26 9.31 -12.39
CA VAL A 422 3.32 9.24 -11.37
C VAL A 422 3.37 7.84 -10.72
N TRP A 423 2.21 7.18 -10.63
CA TRP A 423 2.05 5.84 -10.05
C TRP A 423 2.19 4.71 -11.08
N HIS A 424 2.73 5.00 -12.28
CA HIS A 424 2.86 3.99 -13.34
C HIS A 424 3.75 2.82 -12.92
N ASN A 425 4.92 3.11 -12.38
CA ASN A 425 5.87 2.14 -11.82
C ASN A 425 6.79 2.81 -10.80
N SER A 426 7.73 2.04 -10.24
CA SER A 426 8.67 2.56 -9.24
C SER A 426 9.60 3.65 -9.79
N GLU A 427 9.96 3.60 -11.09
CA GLU A 427 10.81 4.62 -11.72
C GLU A 427 10.10 5.98 -11.76
N THR A 428 8.88 6.02 -12.29
CA THR A 428 8.11 7.28 -12.37
C THR A 428 7.80 7.85 -11.00
N LEU A 429 7.48 6.97 -10.04
CA LEU A 429 7.18 7.34 -8.66
C LEU A 429 8.37 8.01 -7.97
N TRP A 430 9.51 7.33 -7.93
CA TRP A 430 10.66 7.82 -7.17
C TRP A 430 11.41 8.94 -7.89
N SER A 431 11.41 8.95 -9.23
CA SER A 431 11.95 10.06 -10.00
C SER A 431 11.19 11.36 -9.78
N GLU A 432 9.86 11.28 -9.60
CA GLU A 432 9.04 12.45 -9.24
C GLU A 432 9.44 12.99 -7.85
N VAL A 433 9.61 12.13 -6.86
CA VAL A 433 10.05 12.53 -5.51
C VAL A 433 11.44 13.18 -5.56
N ILE A 434 12.39 12.59 -6.27
CA ILE A 434 13.76 13.14 -6.44
C ILE A 434 13.71 14.49 -7.14
N LYS A 435 12.87 14.65 -8.17
CA LYS A 435 12.70 15.94 -8.86
C LYS A 435 12.16 17.04 -7.95
N GLN A 436 11.22 16.70 -7.04
CA GLN A 436 10.65 17.66 -6.08
C GLN A 436 11.61 17.99 -4.94
N TYR A 437 12.38 16.98 -4.49
CA TYR A 437 13.26 17.08 -3.34
C TYR A 437 14.65 16.49 -3.64
N PRO A 438 15.43 17.12 -4.54
CA PRO A 438 16.77 16.62 -4.91
C PRO A 438 17.66 16.58 -3.67
N HIS A 439 18.45 15.52 -3.55
CA HIS A 439 19.43 15.30 -2.46
C HIS A 439 18.82 15.33 -1.03
N ARG A 440 17.54 14.93 -0.86
CA ARG A 440 16.87 14.99 0.44
C ARG A 440 16.22 13.68 0.87
N VAL A 441 15.76 12.86 -0.04
CA VAL A 441 14.94 11.68 0.28
C VAL A 441 15.74 10.41 -0.03
N ILE A 442 16.52 9.97 0.96
CA ILE A 442 17.35 8.74 0.88
C ILE A 442 16.53 7.55 0.37
N LYS A 443 15.32 7.36 0.93
CA LYS A 443 14.42 6.28 0.52
C LYS A 443 14.09 6.31 -0.98
N ALA A 444 13.95 7.48 -1.58
CA ALA A 444 13.65 7.59 -3.01
C ALA A 444 14.83 7.08 -3.87
N TYR A 445 16.05 7.45 -3.53
CA TYR A 445 17.25 6.96 -4.21
C TYR A 445 17.45 5.46 -4.00
N ASN A 446 17.28 4.97 -2.77
CA ASN A 446 17.37 3.54 -2.50
C ASN A 446 16.36 2.72 -3.31
N ASN A 447 15.09 3.11 -3.29
CA ASN A 447 14.04 2.37 -4.00
C ASN A 447 14.15 2.50 -5.53
N LEU A 448 14.62 3.64 -6.05
CA LEU A 448 14.93 3.78 -7.46
C LEU A 448 16.15 2.91 -7.85
N GLY A 449 17.14 2.80 -6.97
CA GLY A 449 18.24 1.87 -7.10
C GLY A 449 17.79 0.42 -7.17
N ASN A 450 16.87 0.01 -6.29
CA ASN A 450 16.27 -1.32 -6.31
C ASN A 450 15.54 -1.60 -7.62
N TYR A 451 14.73 -0.66 -8.11
CA TYR A 451 14.05 -0.79 -9.40
C TYR A 451 15.02 -1.03 -10.55
N TYR A 452 16.11 -0.27 -10.64
CA TYR A 452 17.12 -0.46 -11.68
C TYR A 452 17.92 -1.77 -11.50
N PHE A 453 18.18 -2.18 -10.25
CA PHE A 453 18.86 -3.45 -9.97
C PHE A 453 18.00 -4.65 -10.44
N GLU A 454 16.72 -4.65 -10.13
CA GLU A 454 15.75 -5.67 -10.57
C GLU A 454 15.64 -5.73 -12.11
N ASN A 455 15.73 -4.57 -12.77
CA ASN A 455 15.71 -4.46 -14.24
C ASN A 455 17.09 -4.63 -14.90
N ARG A 456 18.12 -5.07 -14.14
CA ARG A 456 19.48 -5.32 -14.62
C ARG A 456 20.24 -4.09 -15.16
N ASP A 457 19.75 -2.87 -14.88
CA ASP A 457 20.50 -1.63 -15.14
C ASP A 457 21.42 -1.33 -13.95
N LEU A 458 22.52 -2.09 -13.88
CA LEU A 458 23.44 -2.05 -12.73
C LEU A 458 24.16 -0.71 -12.56
N ASP A 459 24.29 0.08 -13.63
CA ASP A 459 24.97 1.39 -13.56
C ASP A 459 24.07 2.46 -12.99
N LYS A 460 22.80 2.50 -13.38
CA LYS A 460 21.83 3.38 -12.74
C LYS A 460 21.55 2.96 -11.29
N ALA A 461 21.49 1.66 -11.00
CA ALA A 461 21.36 1.18 -9.63
C ALA A 461 22.52 1.68 -8.76
N TYR A 462 23.76 1.55 -9.24
CA TYR A 462 24.94 2.05 -8.55
C TYR A 462 24.89 3.56 -8.28
N ALA A 463 24.53 4.36 -9.30
CA ALA A 463 24.43 5.79 -9.15
C ALA A 463 23.43 6.21 -8.07
N ASN A 464 22.27 5.53 -8.02
CA ASN A 464 21.23 5.82 -7.04
C ASN A 464 21.62 5.37 -5.63
N TYR A 465 22.15 4.16 -5.44
CA TYR A 465 22.63 3.72 -4.12
C TYR A 465 23.78 4.59 -3.62
N LYS A 466 24.70 4.99 -4.51
CA LYS A 466 25.77 5.90 -4.16
C LYS A 466 25.24 7.23 -3.64
N GLU A 467 24.27 7.81 -4.34
CA GLU A 467 23.63 9.06 -3.91
C GLU A 467 22.96 8.89 -2.53
N ALA A 468 22.26 7.78 -2.29
CA ALA A 468 21.69 7.48 -0.99
C ALA A 468 22.75 7.41 0.14
N ILE A 469 23.93 6.86 -0.16
CA ILE A 469 25.07 6.77 0.77
C ILE A 469 25.71 8.13 0.99
N ASP A 470 25.90 8.92 -0.07
CA ASP A 470 26.50 10.26 -0.02
C ASP A 470 25.64 11.24 0.82
N LEU A 471 24.33 10.98 0.92
CA LEU A 471 23.41 11.65 1.84
C LEU A 471 23.57 11.23 3.32
N ARG A 472 24.61 10.45 3.65
CA ARG A 472 24.97 9.99 5.00
C ARG A 472 23.84 9.20 5.68
N THR A 473 23.29 8.23 4.95
CA THR A 473 22.27 7.34 5.52
C THR A 473 22.85 6.50 6.69
N GLU A 474 22.00 6.28 7.70
CA GLU A 474 22.24 5.26 8.75
C GLU A 474 21.36 4.02 8.51
N ASP A 475 20.66 3.95 7.37
CA ASP A 475 19.83 2.82 7.00
C ASP A 475 20.71 1.65 6.51
N PRO A 476 20.79 0.53 7.24
CA PRO A 476 21.61 -0.62 6.88
C PRO A 476 21.21 -1.22 5.54
N GLN A 477 19.95 -1.11 5.14
CA GLN A 477 19.43 -1.68 3.90
C GLN A 477 20.10 -1.05 2.65
N VAL A 478 20.42 0.25 2.68
CA VAL A 478 21.11 0.93 1.57
C VAL A 478 22.50 0.31 1.33
N TYR A 479 23.23 0.03 2.42
CA TYR A 479 24.55 -0.59 2.33
C TYR A 479 24.45 -2.06 1.91
N CYS A 480 23.44 -2.79 2.39
CA CYS A 480 23.16 -4.15 1.94
C CYS A 480 22.88 -4.19 0.43
N ASN A 481 21.99 -3.31 -0.08
CA ASN A 481 21.67 -3.22 -1.49
C ASN A 481 22.89 -2.87 -2.37
N MET A 482 23.75 -1.94 -1.93
CA MET A 482 25.03 -1.65 -2.60
C MET A 482 25.94 -2.88 -2.59
N GLY A 483 26.00 -3.61 -1.49
CA GLY A 483 26.76 -4.87 -1.38
C GLY A 483 26.27 -5.90 -2.40
N SER A 484 24.96 -6.12 -2.49
CA SER A 484 24.33 -7.06 -3.42
C SER A 484 24.59 -6.69 -4.88
N LEU A 485 24.49 -5.38 -5.21
CA LEU A 485 24.84 -4.85 -6.53
C LEU A 485 26.30 -5.14 -6.90
N LEU A 486 27.23 -4.87 -5.99
CA LEU A 486 28.67 -5.10 -6.22
C LEU A 486 28.99 -6.60 -6.32
N GLY A 487 28.29 -7.44 -5.55
CA GLY A 487 28.33 -8.90 -5.69
C GLY A 487 27.92 -9.36 -7.08
N ALA A 488 26.80 -8.81 -7.60
CA ALA A 488 26.34 -9.08 -8.96
C ALA A 488 27.33 -8.59 -10.04
N LYS A 489 28.08 -7.51 -9.79
CA LYS A 489 29.19 -7.03 -10.63
C LYS A 489 30.49 -7.83 -10.38
N GLN A 490 30.48 -8.89 -9.59
CA GLN A 490 31.65 -9.71 -9.21
C GLN A 490 32.77 -8.94 -8.47
N GLN A 491 32.46 -7.76 -7.94
CA GLN A 491 33.37 -6.94 -7.13
C GLN A 491 33.31 -7.37 -5.65
N TYR A 492 33.56 -8.63 -5.39
CA TYR A 492 33.30 -9.30 -4.11
C TYR A 492 33.95 -8.63 -2.89
N LYS A 493 35.21 -8.21 -2.99
CA LYS A 493 35.91 -7.55 -1.87
C LYS A 493 35.21 -6.25 -1.45
N LEU A 494 34.75 -5.47 -2.42
CA LEU A 494 34.04 -4.22 -2.16
C LEU A 494 32.64 -4.49 -1.63
N SER A 495 31.95 -5.49 -2.18
CA SER A 495 30.66 -5.99 -1.71
C SER A 495 30.71 -6.34 -0.20
N LEU A 496 31.71 -7.13 0.21
CA LEU A 496 31.91 -7.51 1.62
C LEU A 496 32.11 -6.30 2.54
N ASN A 497 32.80 -5.25 2.08
CA ASN A 497 32.98 -4.03 2.86
C ASN A 497 31.63 -3.36 3.16
N TYR A 498 30.74 -3.27 2.16
CA TYR A 498 29.41 -2.67 2.34
C TYR A 498 28.52 -3.51 3.25
N TYR A 499 28.52 -4.84 3.14
CA TYR A 499 27.80 -5.71 4.08
C TYR A 499 28.34 -5.58 5.51
N ASN A 500 29.66 -5.41 5.69
CA ASN A 500 30.21 -5.17 7.01
C ASN A 500 29.75 -3.85 7.63
N VAL A 501 29.57 -2.80 6.80
CA VAL A 501 28.96 -1.55 7.26
C VAL A 501 27.50 -1.77 7.65
N ALA A 502 26.70 -2.44 6.81
CA ALA A 502 25.31 -2.77 7.11
C ALA A 502 25.16 -3.52 8.43
N LEU A 503 25.98 -4.58 8.66
CA LEU A 503 25.96 -5.37 9.88
C LEU A 503 26.54 -4.65 11.12
N LYS A 504 27.32 -3.59 10.91
CA LYS A 504 27.75 -2.71 12.01
C LYS A 504 26.61 -1.79 12.45
N LEU A 505 25.74 -1.37 11.51
CA LEU A 505 24.57 -0.55 11.80
C LEU A 505 23.43 -1.40 12.38
N ASP A 506 23.16 -2.55 11.80
CA ASP A 506 22.22 -3.55 12.34
C ASP A 506 22.84 -4.96 12.35
N SER A 507 23.26 -5.41 13.53
CA SER A 507 23.85 -6.74 13.75
C SER A 507 22.82 -7.88 13.77
N ASN A 508 21.52 -7.58 13.62
CA ASN A 508 20.45 -8.57 13.67
C ASN A 508 19.66 -8.66 12.34
N ASP A 509 20.26 -8.18 11.24
CA ASP A 509 19.65 -8.29 9.91
C ASP A 509 19.98 -9.63 9.23
N ALA A 510 18.96 -10.51 9.15
CA ALA A 510 19.08 -11.84 8.54
C ALA A 510 19.41 -11.77 7.04
N LEU A 511 18.91 -10.78 6.33
CA LEU A 511 19.11 -10.63 4.89
C LEU A 511 20.55 -10.28 4.56
N THR A 512 21.15 -9.35 5.29
CA THR A 512 22.56 -8.97 5.11
C THR A 512 23.51 -10.14 5.38
N TYR A 513 23.23 -10.98 6.41
CA TYR A 513 24.00 -12.21 6.61
C TYR A 513 23.83 -13.19 5.44
N LEU A 514 22.62 -13.37 4.94
CA LEU A 514 22.35 -14.24 3.78
C LEU A 514 23.15 -13.76 2.54
N ASP A 515 23.05 -12.49 2.19
CA ASP A 515 23.68 -11.93 1.00
C ASP A 515 25.22 -11.92 1.09
N ARG A 516 25.75 -11.64 2.29
CA ARG A 516 27.19 -11.75 2.53
C ARG A 516 27.67 -13.20 2.43
N GLY A 517 26.88 -14.14 2.93
CA GLY A 517 27.11 -15.57 2.79
C GLY A 517 27.12 -16.03 1.32
N ILE A 518 26.17 -15.54 0.51
CA ILE A 518 26.14 -15.79 -0.93
C ILE A 518 27.45 -15.28 -1.59
N THR A 519 27.87 -14.07 -1.22
CA THR A 519 29.12 -13.51 -1.73
C THR A 519 30.35 -14.34 -1.33
N TYR A 520 30.44 -14.80 -0.06
CA TYR A 520 31.51 -15.71 0.36
C TYR A 520 31.50 -17.05 -0.38
N SER A 521 30.28 -17.59 -0.62
CA SER A 521 30.14 -18.84 -1.39
C SER A 521 30.62 -18.69 -2.83
N ALA A 522 30.27 -17.55 -3.48
CA ALA A 522 30.73 -17.22 -4.83
C ALA A 522 32.27 -17.06 -4.92
N MET A 523 32.91 -16.68 -3.83
CA MET A 523 34.39 -16.62 -3.71
C MET A 523 35.04 -17.97 -3.37
N GLY A 524 34.27 -19.05 -3.19
CA GLY A 524 34.76 -20.34 -2.72
C GLY A 524 35.05 -20.40 -1.21
N ASN A 525 34.75 -19.33 -0.45
CA ASN A 525 34.96 -19.28 1.00
C ASN A 525 33.78 -19.92 1.75
N TYR A 526 33.55 -21.21 1.51
CA TYR A 526 32.41 -21.95 2.02
C TYR A 526 32.26 -21.93 3.54
N ALA A 527 33.35 -21.98 4.27
CA ALA A 527 33.32 -21.94 5.74
C ALA A 527 32.75 -20.61 6.28
N LEU A 528 33.12 -19.48 5.68
CA LEU A 528 32.60 -18.18 6.05
C LEU A 528 31.13 -18.02 5.60
N ALA A 529 30.77 -18.52 4.42
CA ALA A 529 29.40 -18.56 3.93
C ALA A 529 28.49 -19.31 4.91
N ILE A 530 28.87 -20.53 5.31
CA ILE A 530 28.09 -21.34 6.26
C ILE A 530 27.96 -20.65 7.62
N LYS A 531 28.99 -19.96 8.09
CA LYS A 531 28.92 -19.18 9.33
C LYS A 531 27.86 -18.08 9.25
N ASP A 532 27.83 -17.33 8.16
CA ASP A 532 26.87 -16.27 7.96
C ASP A 532 25.45 -16.83 7.78
N TYR A 533 25.26 -17.88 7.01
CA TYR A 533 23.97 -18.55 6.87
C TYR A 533 23.42 -19.09 8.20
N ARG A 534 24.26 -19.66 9.04
CA ARG A 534 23.86 -20.09 10.40
C ARG A 534 23.37 -18.90 11.22
N ARG A 535 24.02 -17.74 11.11
CA ARG A 535 23.59 -16.54 11.80
C ARG A 535 22.22 -16.06 11.25
N SER A 536 22.06 -16.02 9.92
CA SER A 536 20.78 -15.73 9.27
C SER A 536 19.67 -16.71 9.70
N SER A 537 19.97 -18.00 9.80
CA SER A 537 19.02 -19.05 10.22
C SER A 537 18.54 -18.90 11.67
N VAL A 538 19.38 -18.36 12.57
CA VAL A 538 18.97 -18.08 13.96
C VAL A 538 17.93 -16.96 14.00
N ILE A 539 18.05 -15.98 13.10
CA ILE A 539 17.16 -14.81 13.04
C ILE A 539 15.87 -15.16 12.26
N ASN A 540 16.02 -15.84 11.12
CA ASN A 540 14.91 -16.26 10.25
C ASN A 540 15.05 -17.73 9.81
N PRO A 541 14.57 -18.69 10.61
CA PRO A 541 14.82 -20.12 10.41
C PRO A 541 14.11 -20.77 9.23
N ASN A 542 13.03 -20.17 8.71
CA ASN A 542 12.16 -20.79 7.69
C ASN A 542 12.31 -20.16 6.29
N SER A 543 13.42 -19.48 6.02
CA SER A 543 13.68 -18.90 4.71
C SER A 543 14.07 -19.98 3.70
N GLU A 544 13.22 -20.27 2.71
CA GLU A 544 13.52 -21.22 1.61
C GLU A 544 14.79 -20.80 0.86
N ILE A 545 14.97 -19.50 0.62
CA ILE A 545 16.17 -18.94 -0.04
C ILE A 545 17.44 -19.28 0.76
N LEU A 546 17.39 -19.10 2.08
CA LEU A 546 18.50 -19.43 2.96
C LEU A 546 18.84 -20.94 2.91
N LEU A 547 17.83 -21.80 3.09
CA LEU A 547 18.00 -23.25 3.06
C LEU A 547 18.61 -23.72 1.73
N ARG A 548 18.14 -23.16 0.61
CA ARG A 548 18.67 -23.44 -0.72
C ARG A 548 20.15 -23.05 -0.86
N ASN A 549 20.51 -21.85 -0.42
CA ASN A 549 21.90 -21.40 -0.50
C ASN A 549 22.81 -22.20 0.45
N MET A 550 22.33 -22.61 1.64
CA MET A 550 23.04 -23.52 2.53
C MET A 550 23.28 -24.86 1.85
N ALA A 551 22.24 -25.49 1.31
CA ALA A 551 22.32 -26.79 0.64
C ALA A 551 23.34 -26.75 -0.52
N PHE A 552 23.24 -25.74 -1.38
CA PHE A 552 24.14 -25.54 -2.52
C PHE A 552 25.59 -25.30 -2.05
N THR A 553 25.78 -24.50 -1.01
CA THR A 553 27.13 -24.25 -0.46
C THR A 553 27.76 -25.50 0.19
N TYR A 554 26.97 -26.31 0.89
CA TYR A 554 27.45 -27.60 1.44
C TYR A 554 27.81 -28.58 0.32
N LEU A 555 27.01 -28.62 -0.77
CA LEU A 555 27.32 -29.45 -1.94
C LEU A 555 28.67 -29.06 -2.55
N ASN A 556 28.86 -27.75 -2.83
CA ASN A 556 30.15 -27.26 -3.37
C ASN A 556 31.33 -27.39 -2.42
N ALA A 557 31.06 -27.43 -1.13
CA ALA A 557 32.06 -27.71 -0.09
C ALA A 557 32.36 -29.20 0.10
N HIS A 558 31.76 -30.08 -0.72
CA HIS A 558 31.84 -31.55 -0.62
C HIS A 558 31.38 -32.11 0.74
N GLN A 559 30.49 -31.41 1.43
CA GLN A 559 29.85 -31.83 2.68
C GLN A 559 28.48 -32.45 2.36
N PHE A 560 28.49 -33.60 1.70
CA PHE A 560 27.30 -34.18 1.05
C PHE A 560 26.18 -34.50 2.04
N ASP A 561 26.46 -35.06 3.21
CA ASP A 561 25.43 -35.38 4.21
C ASP A 561 24.62 -34.12 4.64
N SER A 562 25.33 -32.99 4.84
CA SER A 562 24.69 -31.73 5.17
C SER A 562 23.85 -31.20 3.98
N ALA A 563 24.35 -31.30 2.74
CA ALA A 563 23.63 -30.92 1.55
C ALA A 563 22.32 -31.71 1.40
N ILE A 564 22.36 -33.03 1.60
CA ILE A 564 21.23 -33.95 1.56
C ILE A 564 20.17 -33.54 2.61
N ASP A 565 20.60 -33.26 3.86
CA ASP A 565 19.67 -32.81 4.92
C ASP A 565 18.94 -31.53 4.54
N TYR A 566 19.67 -30.50 4.10
CA TYR A 566 19.06 -29.22 3.73
C TYR A 566 18.16 -29.35 2.49
N TYR A 567 18.54 -30.09 1.44
CA TYR A 567 17.67 -30.35 0.31
C TYR A 567 16.42 -31.14 0.72
N THR A 568 16.54 -32.08 1.64
CA THR A 568 15.38 -32.82 2.17
C THR A 568 14.40 -31.90 2.88
N ARG A 569 14.88 -30.96 3.68
CA ARG A 569 14.05 -29.95 4.35
C ARG A 569 13.35 -29.03 3.34
N ILE A 570 14.02 -28.63 2.26
CA ILE A 570 13.43 -27.78 1.22
C ILE A 570 12.34 -28.54 0.45
N ILE A 571 12.58 -29.83 0.13
CA ILE A 571 11.59 -30.68 -0.55
C ILE A 571 10.34 -30.87 0.30
N GLN A 572 10.45 -30.90 1.64
CA GLN A 572 9.27 -30.91 2.52
C GLN A 572 8.45 -29.62 2.44
N ILE A 573 9.09 -28.47 2.21
CA ILE A 573 8.42 -27.17 2.04
C ILE A 573 7.82 -27.07 0.64
N ASN A 574 8.56 -27.50 -0.39
CA ASN A 574 8.18 -27.38 -1.79
C ASN A 574 8.37 -28.73 -2.54
N PRO A 575 7.45 -29.70 -2.38
CA PRO A 575 7.59 -31.06 -2.87
C PRO A 575 7.46 -31.21 -4.40
N THR A 576 7.10 -30.16 -5.11
CA THR A 576 6.90 -30.16 -6.57
C THR A 576 8.05 -29.52 -7.34
N SER A 577 9.06 -28.97 -6.66
CA SER A 577 10.20 -28.34 -7.31
C SER A 577 11.21 -29.41 -7.80
N SER A 578 11.29 -29.59 -9.11
CA SER A 578 12.19 -30.55 -9.76
C SER A 578 13.66 -30.32 -9.35
N GLY A 579 14.14 -29.09 -9.40
CA GLY A 579 15.56 -28.78 -9.16
C GLY A 579 16.07 -29.25 -7.80
N TYR A 580 15.24 -29.34 -6.78
CA TYR A 580 15.70 -29.78 -5.45
C TYR A 580 15.95 -31.30 -5.41
N PHE A 581 15.16 -32.10 -6.14
CA PHE A 581 15.42 -33.52 -6.33
C PHE A 581 16.71 -33.74 -7.14
N HIS A 582 16.92 -32.92 -8.20
CA HIS A 582 18.15 -32.97 -8.98
C HIS A 582 19.40 -32.79 -8.09
N TYR A 583 19.48 -31.67 -7.37
CA TYR A 583 20.66 -31.38 -6.56
C TYR A 583 20.81 -32.29 -5.34
N ARG A 584 19.73 -32.82 -4.75
CA ARG A 584 19.84 -33.85 -3.71
C ARG A 584 20.39 -35.14 -4.31
N GLY A 585 19.90 -35.55 -5.47
CA GLY A 585 20.41 -36.70 -6.20
C GLY A 585 21.90 -36.57 -6.55
N VAL A 586 22.37 -35.37 -6.94
CA VAL A 586 23.82 -35.12 -7.14
C VAL A 586 24.57 -35.27 -5.84
N ALA A 587 24.10 -34.72 -4.73
CA ALA A 587 24.73 -34.88 -3.44
C ALA A 587 24.81 -36.36 -2.99
N GLU A 588 23.74 -37.12 -3.16
CA GLU A 588 23.67 -38.55 -2.85
C GLU A 588 24.60 -39.37 -3.76
N PHE A 589 24.64 -39.02 -5.06
CA PHE A 589 25.53 -39.68 -6.03
C PHE A 589 27.00 -39.49 -5.67
N ASP A 590 27.40 -38.28 -5.29
CA ASP A 590 28.78 -37.94 -4.91
C ASP A 590 29.12 -38.50 -3.53
N ALA A 591 28.13 -38.68 -2.64
CA ALA A 591 28.28 -39.42 -1.37
C ALA A 591 28.36 -40.94 -1.58
N GLY A 592 28.20 -41.48 -2.77
CA GLY A 592 28.22 -42.93 -3.09
C GLY A 592 26.86 -43.65 -2.92
N SER A 593 25.82 -42.97 -2.55
CA SER A 593 24.46 -43.51 -2.34
C SER A 593 23.70 -43.63 -3.68
N ILE A 594 24.16 -44.49 -4.57
CA ILE A 594 23.74 -44.55 -5.98
C ILE A 594 22.25 -44.87 -6.14
N GLN A 595 21.67 -45.77 -5.32
CA GLN A 595 20.25 -46.16 -5.45
C GLN A 595 19.31 -45.00 -5.06
N THR A 596 19.62 -44.24 -3.99
CA THR A 596 18.80 -43.08 -3.56
C THR A 596 18.90 -41.95 -4.58
N ALA A 597 20.13 -41.68 -5.08
CA ALA A 597 20.36 -40.73 -6.15
C ALA A 597 19.51 -41.02 -7.39
N MET A 598 19.44 -42.28 -7.81
CA MET A 598 18.61 -42.69 -8.95
C MET A 598 17.12 -42.47 -8.68
N GLN A 599 16.63 -42.66 -7.46
CA GLN A 599 15.24 -42.36 -7.09
C GLN A 599 14.95 -40.87 -7.25
N ASP A 600 15.84 -40.03 -6.78
CA ASP A 600 15.73 -38.58 -6.87
C ASP A 600 15.81 -38.09 -8.33
N PHE A 601 16.74 -38.59 -9.12
CA PHE A 601 16.83 -38.26 -10.53
C PHE A 601 15.54 -38.66 -11.29
N ASN A 602 15.00 -39.84 -10.99
CA ASN A 602 13.72 -40.28 -11.61
C ASN A 602 12.55 -39.42 -11.14
N GLN A 603 12.55 -38.96 -9.87
CA GLN A 603 11.54 -38.06 -9.40
C GLN A 603 11.65 -36.66 -10.04
N ASN A 604 12.88 -36.17 -10.25
CA ASN A 604 13.11 -34.94 -11.01
C ASN A 604 12.54 -35.06 -12.43
N LEU A 605 12.81 -36.17 -13.16
CA LEU A 605 12.35 -36.39 -14.53
C LEU A 605 10.81 -36.50 -14.64
N ARG A 606 10.09 -36.83 -13.55
CA ARG A 606 8.62 -36.76 -13.54
C ARG A 606 8.10 -35.32 -13.63
N PHE A 607 8.82 -34.35 -13.03
CA PHE A 607 8.47 -32.95 -13.07
C PHE A 607 9.13 -32.19 -14.23
N ALA A 608 10.35 -32.61 -14.62
CA ALA A 608 11.13 -32.02 -15.69
C ALA A 608 11.59 -33.12 -16.68
N PRO A 609 10.72 -33.63 -17.58
CA PRO A 609 11.01 -34.76 -18.45
C PRO A 609 12.16 -34.56 -19.45
N HIS A 610 12.63 -33.33 -19.64
CA HIS A 610 13.69 -32.98 -20.57
C HIS A 610 14.99 -32.54 -19.86
N ASP A 611 15.16 -32.83 -18.56
CA ASP A 611 16.39 -32.51 -17.82
C ASP A 611 17.51 -33.48 -18.31
N SER A 612 18.29 -32.95 -19.25
CA SER A 612 19.36 -33.69 -19.91
C SER A 612 20.52 -34.05 -18.98
N GLU A 613 20.78 -33.22 -17.99
CA GLU A 613 21.83 -33.45 -16.99
C GLU A 613 21.43 -34.60 -16.05
N CYS A 614 20.18 -34.62 -15.60
CA CYS A 614 19.63 -35.73 -14.82
C CYS A 614 19.69 -37.06 -15.54
N MET A 615 19.38 -37.06 -16.86
CA MET A 615 19.51 -38.26 -17.71
C MET A 615 20.97 -38.73 -17.76
N PHE A 616 21.92 -37.83 -17.88
CA PHE A 616 23.33 -38.18 -17.89
C PHE A 616 23.80 -38.76 -16.56
N TYR A 617 23.39 -38.16 -15.41
CA TYR A 617 23.67 -38.75 -14.09
C TYR A 617 23.08 -40.16 -13.95
N LEU A 618 21.85 -40.39 -14.43
CA LEU A 618 21.27 -41.75 -14.46
C LEU A 618 22.10 -42.70 -15.30
N SER A 619 22.60 -42.28 -16.47
CA SER A 619 23.48 -43.09 -17.30
C SER A 619 24.74 -43.50 -16.52
N ILE A 620 25.41 -42.55 -15.82
CA ILE A 620 26.58 -42.84 -15.04
C ILE A 620 26.23 -43.78 -13.86
N ALA A 621 25.08 -43.54 -13.20
CA ALA A 621 24.63 -44.40 -12.10
C ALA A 621 24.41 -45.85 -12.55
N TYR A 622 23.73 -46.09 -13.65
CA TYR A 622 23.54 -47.43 -14.26
C TYR A 622 24.87 -48.05 -14.65
N ASN A 623 25.79 -47.26 -15.23
CA ASN A 623 27.14 -47.78 -15.56
C ASN A 623 27.91 -48.24 -14.31
N ARG A 624 27.82 -47.47 -13.18
CA ARG A 624 28.42 -47.90 -11.89
C ARG A 624 27.81 -49.18 -11.34
N LEU A 625 26.55 -49.41 -11.61
CA LEU A 625 25.83 -50.65 -11.25
C LEU A 625 25.99 -51.76 -12.26
N SER A 626 26.84 -51.59 -13.29
CA SER A 626 27.09 -52.54 -14.36
C SER A 626 25.82 -52.88 -15.25
N ASP A 627 24.80 -52.04 -15.20
CA ASP A 627 23.64 -52.12 -16.09
C ASP A 627 23.90 -51.26 -17.34
N PHE A 628 24.69 -51.84 -18.26
CA PHE A 628 25.17 -51.15 -19.44
C PHE A 628 24.04 -50.84 -20.43
N ASN A 629 22.94 -51.63 -20.46
CA ASN A 629 21.80 -51.40 -21.30
C ASN A 629 21.08 -50.10 -20.94
N ASN A 630 20.75 -49.91 -19.66
CA ASN A 630 20.14 -48.70 -19.20
C ASN A 630 21.12 -47.52 -19.21
N ALA A 631 22.39 -47.73 -18.92
CA ALA A 631 23.43 -46.71 -19.04
C ALA A 631 23.47 -46.11 -20.45
N TYR A 632 23.51 -46.98 -21.49
CA TYR A 632 23.51 -46.53 -22.89
C TYR A 632 22.22 -45.81 -23.28
N LYS A 633 21.07 -46.41 -22.90
CA LYS A 633 19.76 -45.79 -23.12
C LYS A 633 19.68 -44.38 -22.60
N TYR A 634 20.05 -44.15 -21.32
CA TYR A 634 19.98 -42.83 -20.71
C TYR A 634 21.04 -41.86 -21.25
N ALA A 635 22.21 -42.36 -21.68
CA ALA A 635 23.20 -41.53 -22.37
C ALA A 635 22.65 -41.03 -23.72
N GLN A 636 21.96 -41.87 -24.50
CA GLN A 636 21.30 -41.47 -25.75
C GLN A 636 20.16 -40.47 -25.47
N MET A 637 19.36 -40.69 -24.42
CA MET A 637 18.31 -39.74 -24.03
C MET A 637 18.90 -38.36 -23.67
N ALA A 638 20.00 -38.33 -22.91
CA ALA A 638 20.70 -37.09 -22.59
C ALA A 638 21.21 -36.39 -23.86
N GLN A 639 21.82 -37.16 -24.79
CA GLN A 639 22.32 -36.61 -26.05
C GLN A 639 21.20 -36.04 -26.92
N ASN A 640 20.08 -36.76 -27.03
CA ASN A 640 18.89 -36.29 -27.75
C ASN A 640 18.27 -35.02 -27.11
N ALA A 641 18.43 -34.87 -25.79
CA ALA A 641 18.05 -33.68 -25.04
C ALA A 641 19.15 -32.62 -25.05
N GLN A 642 20.11 -32.68 -25.98
CA GLN A 642 21.18 -31.70 -26.23
C GLN A 642 22.23 -31.59 -25.10
N TYR A 643 22.40 -32.59 -24.25
CA TYR A 643 23.54 -32.66 -23.33
C TYR A 643 24.81 -33.13 -24.07
N ALA A 644 25.92 -32.48 -23.79
CA ALA A 644 27.21 -32.83 -24.39
C ALA A 644 27.79 -34.10 -23.74
N VAL A 645 27.24 -35.26 -24.09
CA VAL A 645 27.74 -36.54 -23.62
C VAL A 645 29.09 -36.82 -24.31
N PRO A 646 30.20 -37.14 -23.57
CA PRO A 646 31.49 -37.44 -24.18
C PRO A 646 31.44 -38.65 -25.12
N ASP A 647 31.96 -38.50 -26.33
CA ASP A 647 31.95 -39.59 -27.35
C ASP A 647 32.69 -40.84 -26.86
N ASP A 648 33.76 -40.67 -26.07
CA ASP A 648 34.49 -41.77 -25.48
C ASP A 648 33.66 -42.57 -24.48
N TYR A 649 32.72 -41.89 -23.78
CA TYR A 649 31.81 -42.54 -22.85
C TYR A 649 30.79 -43.39 -23.61
N ILE A 650 30.24 -42.88 -24.72
CA ILE A 650 29.32 -43.60 -25.59
C ILE A 650 30.01 -44.83 -26.15
N ARG A 651 31.27 -44.70 -26.69
CA ARG A 651 32.06 -45.84 -27.19
C ARG A 651 32.34 -46.86 -26.12
N LEU A 652 32.68 -46.45 -24.94
CA LEU A 652 32.87 -47.34 -23.78
C LEU A 652 31.63 -48.19 -23.51
N LEU A 653 30.44 -47.58 -23.49
CA LEU A 653 29.20 -48.30 -23.23
C LEU A 653 28.86 -49.29 -24.35
N GLN A 654 29.07 -48.89 -25.62
CA GLN A 654 28.89 -49.79 -26.79
C GLN A 654 29.83 -51.02 -26.69
N ALA A 655 31.13 -50.79 -26.42
CA ALA A 655 32.07 -51.87 -26.26
C ALA A 655 31.69 -52.86 -25.16
N ARG A 656 31.11 -52.38 -24.06
CA ARG A 656 30.61 -53.22 -22.95
C ARG A 656 29.33 -53.98 -23.28
N LEU A 657 28.53 -53.49 -24.21
CA LEU A 657 27.34 -54.18 -24.72
C LEU A 657 27.68 -55.26 -25.76
N ASP A 658 28.72 -55.02 -26.60
CA ASP A 658 29.13 -55.93 -27.66
C ASP A 658 29.90 -57.15 -27.12
N ILE A 659 30.44 -57.07 -25.90
CA ILE A 659 31.13 -58.16 -25.20
C ILE A 659 30.14 -59.13 -24.53
N LYS A 660 28.84 -58.81 -24.52
CA LYS A 660 27.77 -59.71 -24.11
C LYS A 660 27.10 -60.38 -25.32
#